data_72d39ca9e791c4b81dace59c5410bc66
#
_entry.id   72d39ca9e791c4b81dace59c5410bc66
#
_cell.length_a   1.000
_cell.length_b   1.000
_cell.length_c   1.000
_cell.angle_alpha   90.00
_cell.angle_beta   90.00
_cell.angle_gamma   90.00
#
_symmetry.space_group_name_H-M   'P 1'
#
loop_
_entity.id
_entity.type
_entity.pdbx_description
1 polymer ?
#
loop_
_entity_poly.entity_id
_entity_poly.type
_entity_poly.pdbx_seq_one_letter_code
_entity_poly.pdbx_strand_id
1 'polypeptide(L)'
;MLLLFIATHALAQQEFSFENSYILNGFDISTDSESFYYMMEKDEDGEIISFVNNDDVNHEVTITSKERYHVTSLSICGEAKSAKAVRMLRVEGMECPELRDQKDPYVFYPKRSYTFEGDMTGKIEIKFRVYKGQTFNLKSIKFNGNKDAGVKFATESIELNQGETQLLPDLTSEVGWVNLENIEVEDPSVIALHSNQSSNIYIDYSAIALKPGTTNVIAHYGKSSDYPAGTATLKVTVKPVDVAIDGEPVNIKLDEAGTLREKCVDIDVEEITNLIVSGPVNSEDLAYIRSKAGRMANLQSVDLSGITLVADGGCYSTVLESYRDVGFSEAATKWYLSTEEKEEESSSGNGLGGGNSVTKIYTMDLGGLFADMKTLKRVVLPEGLPRVGKYLCSYSSVVSITVPQTVESVGEKAFRGCKKLVYHNIPAVKEIGEYAFEDAAVTTLDLSRVEKIGFSAFSGSNITAADLSNVDSIPDKTFRQCYALSDLKLSDKLYYVGGNAFSGCESLGSVVLPESLGYIGVYAFVGSGLKNIESHLPATCEIEKDAFEWTPWYETNAKENEILYLGNAAIKYYYKDNPVVAEKWVLREGTENIANEMVTDRYRDYYANLKTIVLPSTIKRIGERFCPEYVEKCDLPDGIEIIGSEAFRSTKLKSVTVPASVRQIGYSAFANNSSLISVVYNASGEWGKDYYYAKNIGLFEFCTGLEKVTIGKDVKFFPESMFAGCSALVKLNFEANSALESIGDYAFSGCTALKNISLPYTLNYIANNAFNGCKLKSIYNYMPVPYGFTDKGSNTVISWITKDVTVYVLPQYLETYKADPLWGSCNIQPMDDEHIALGIGSVAADGGKMPAAVYDLNGNRIQNLQKGLNIVRQQDGSVVKIYK
;
A
#
# COMPACT_ATOMS: atom_id res chain seq x y z
N MET A 1 13.92 20.20 23.31
CA MET A 1 14.70 21.46 23.12
C MET A 1 14.02 22.17 21.97
N LEU A 2 13.09 23.06 22.32
CA LEU A 2 12.19 23.76 21.43
C LEU A 2 13.01 24.77 20.63
N LEU A 3 13.20 24.57 19.34
CA LEU A 3 13.71 25.60 18.43
C LEU A 3 12.49 26.29 17.81
N LEU A 4 12.15 27.41 18.40
CA LEU A 4 11.25 28.41 17.83
C LEU A 4 11.92 28.96 16.55
N PHE A 5 11.47 28.56 15.39
CA PHE A 5 11.73 29.30 14.16
C PHE A 5 10.76 30.48 14.13
N ILE A 6 11.24 31.62 14.65
CA ILE A 6 10.66 32.92 14.33
C ILE A 6 11.09 33.20 12.89
N ALA A 7 10.24 32.90 11.93
CA ALA A 7 10.36 33.47 10.61
C ALA A 7 10.05 34.98 10.75
N THR A 8 11.07 35.80 10.90
CA THR A 8 10.95 37.24 10.68
C THR A 8 10.61 37.42 9.20
N HIS A 9 9.34 37.54 8.90
CA HIS A 9 8.90 38.04 7.61
C HIS A 9 9.39 39.49 7.52
N ALA A 10 10.36 39.75 6.69
CA ALA A 10 10.72 41.10 6.30
C ALA A 10 9.51 41.64 5.56
N LEU A 11 8.69 42.46 6.23
CA LEU A 11 7.62 43.20 5.61
C LEU A 11 8.25 44.11 4.53
N ALA A 12 7.93 43.85 3.29
CA ALA A 12 8.39 44.68 2.18
C ALA A 12 7.65 46.02 2.25
N GLN A 13 8.40 47.09 2.37
CA GLN A 13 7.86 48.44 2.29
C GLN A 13 7.53 48.73 0.81
N GLN A 14 6.25 48.84 0.51
CA GLN A 14 5.79 49.26 -0.81
C GLN A 14 5.60 50.77 -0.80
N GLU A 15 6.34 51.44 -1.61
CA GLU A 15 6.24 52.86 -1.87
C GLU A 15 5.64 53.07 -3.27
N PHE A 16 4.46 53.68 -3.33
CA PHE A 16 3.91 54.20 -4.56
C PHE A 16 4.39 55.62 -4.72
N SER A 17 5.50 55.81 -5.44
CA SER A 17 5.92 57.13 -5.91
C SER A 17 5.15 57.40 -7.21
N PHE A 18 4.67 58.61 -7.36
CA PHE A 18 3.99 59.08 -8.56
C PHE A 18 4.99 59.33 -9.74
N GLU A 19 6.21 58.74 -9.69
CA GLU A 19 7.18 58.84 -10.75
C GLU A 19 6.83 57.95 -11.95
N ASN A 20 6.53 58.58 -13.05
CA ASN A 20 6.18 58.11 -14.39
C ASN A 20 4.69 57.90 -14.69
N SER A 21 4.12 58.96 -15.19
CA SER A 21 2.99 59.07 -16.12
C SER A 21 2.07 57.83 -16.26
N TYR A 22 0.88 57.99 -15.86
CA TYR A 22 -0.39 57.32 -16.04
C TYR A 22 -0.97 56.80 -14.74
N ILE A 23 -1.71 57.68 -14.06
CA ILE A 23 -2.74 57.32 -13.05
C ILE A 23 -2.11 56.52 -11.89
N LEU A 24 -2.49 56.85 -10.69
CA LEU A 24 -2.23 56.01 -9.49
C LEU A 24 -2.31 54.52 -9.83
N ASN A 25 -1.18 53.92 -10.19
CA ASN A 25 -1.13 52.57 -10.73
C ASN A 25 -1.51 51.46 -9.70
N GLY A 26 -2.24 51.79 -8.68
CA GLY A 26 -2.70 50.86 -7.65
C GLY A 26 -3.96 51.32 -6.94
N PHE A 27 -4.49 52.50 -7.26
CA PHE A 27 -5.64 53.08 -6.58
C PHE A 27 -6.65 53.73 -7.54
N ASP A 28 -7.92 53.59 -7.21
CA ASP A 28 -9.00 54.32 -7.84
C ASP A 28 -9.42 55.50 -6.95
N ILE A 29 -9.72 56.67 -7.57
CA ILE A 29 -10.17 57.84 -6.85
C ILE A 29 -11.64 58.07 -7.20
N SER A 30 -12.47 58.17 -6.16
CA SER A 30 -13.89 58.54 -6.30
C SER A 30 -14.20 59.79 -5.48
N THR A 31 -15.14 60.60 -5.96
CA THR A 31 -15.58 61.80 -5.27
C THR A 31 -17.13 61.76 -5.22
N ASP A 32 -17.72 62.48 -4.29
CA ASP A 32 -19.15 62.60 -4.10
C ASP A 32 -19.85 63.58 -5.06
N SER A 33 -19.07 64.13 -6.03
CA SER A 33 -19.58 65.10 -7.01
C SER A 33 -18.82 65.07 -8.33
N GLU A 34 -19.51 65.17 -9.46
CA GLU A 34 -18.94 65.29 -10.81
C GLU A 34 -18.27 66.64 -11.05
N SER A 35 -18.57 67.66 -10.28
CA SER A 35 -17.96 68.99 -10.36
C SER A 35 -16.64 69.15 -9.62
N PHE A 36 -16.31 68.20 -8.82
CA PHE A 36 -15.06 68.13 -8.10
C PHE A 36 -14.00 67.36 -8.93
N TYR A 37 -12.82 67.95 -9.14
CA TYR A 37 -11.81 67.37 -9.97
C TYR A 37 -10.44 67.30 -9.28
N TYR A 38 -9.62 66.43 -9.76
CA TYR A 38 -8.22 66.33 -9.37
C TYR A 38 -7.32 66.39 -10.61
N MET A 39 -6.11 66.91 -10.41
CA MET A 39 -5.09 67.07 -11.46
C MET A 39 -3.78 66.49 -11.00
N MET A 40 -3.00 65.94 -11.98
CA MET A 40 -1.62 65.56 -11.76
C MET A 40 -0.75 66.76 -12.04
N GLU A 41 0.06 67.18 -11.08
CA GLU A 41 0.99 68.30 -11.15
C GLU A 41 2.37 67.85 -10.72
N LYS A 42 3.40 68.65 -11.05
CA LYS A 42 4.76 68.47 -10.55
C LYS A 42 5.10 69.65 -9.66
N ASP A 43 5.71 69.34 -8.51
CA ASP A 43 6.35 70.35 -7.65
C ASP A 43 7.86 70.04 -7.46
N GLU A 44 8.52 70.74 -6.53
CA GLU A 44 9.92 70.54 -6.23
C GLU A 44 10.28 69.17 -5.68
N ASP A 45 9.29 68.50 -5.10
CA ASP A 45 9.40 67.16 -4.50
C ASP A 45 8.97 66.02 -5.44
N GLY A 46 8.46 66.28 -6.65
CA GLY A 46 8.03 65.28 -7.64
C GLY A 46 6.60 65.47 -8.12
N GLU A 47 6.00 64.38 -8.61
CA GLU A 47 4.59 64.38 -9.07
C GLU A 47 3.63 64.37 -7.88
N ILE A 48 2.56 65.13 -7.95
CA ILE A 48 1.54 65.28 -6.92
C ILE A 48 0.14 65.15 -7.49
N ILE A 49 -0.80 64.78 -6.68
CA ILE A 49 -2.24 64.83 -7.01
C ILE A 49 -2.85 66.03 -6.31
N SER A 50 -3.24 67.04 -7.07
CA SER A 50 -3.95 68.23 -6.60
C SER A 50 -5.45 68.00 -6.63
N PHE A 51 -6.09 68.01 -5.48
CA PHE A 51 -7.54 68.05 -5.32
C PHE A 51 -7.99 69.50 -5.19
N VAL A 52 -8.72 69.99 -6.17
CA VAL A 52 -9.15 71.39 -6.24
C VAL A 52 -10.67 71.44 -6.06
N ASN A 53 -11.11 72.01 -4.93
CA ASN A 53 -12.53 72.23 -4.66
C ASN A 53 -12.88 73.75 -4.93
N ASN A 54 -13.49 74.00 -6.09
CA ASN A 54 -13.94 75.27 -6.47
C ASN A 54 -15.46 75.52 -6.19
N ASP A 55 -16.10 74.53 -5.66
CA ASP A 55 -17.54 74.56 -5.30
C ASP A 55 -17.80 75.30 -4.00
N ASP A 56 -19.05 75.66 -3.79
CA ASP A 56 -19.54 76.24 -2.54
C ASP A 56 -19.84 75.23 -1.43
N VAL A 57 -19.61 73.93 -1.67
CA VAL A 57 -19.80 72.82 -0.74
C VAL A 57 -18.49 72.08 -0.47
N ASN A 58 -18.47 71.29 0.62
CA ASN A 58 -17.32 70.40 0.96
C ASN A 58 -17.52 69.07 0.27
N HIS A 59 -16.48 68.52 -0.33
CA HIS A 59 -16.49 67.23 -1.04
C HIS A 59 -15.72 66.15 -0.29
N GLU A 60 -16.25 64.93 -0.22
CA GLU A 60 -15.57 63.76 0.29
C GLU A 60 -14.83 63.06 -0.86
N VAL A 61 -13.59 62.74 -0.61
CA VAL A 61 -12.72 62.01 -1.53
C VAL A 61 -12.49 60.61 -0.92
N THR A 62 -12.67 59.59 -1.69
CA THR A 62 -12.30 58.22 -1.36
C THR A 62 -11.22 57.74 -2.35
N ILE A 63 -10.09 57.25 -1.81
CA ILE A 63 -9.05 56.60 -2.59
C ILE A 63 -9.08 55.15 -2.20
N THR A 64 -9.34 54.25 -3.14
CA THR A 64 -9.44 52.80 -2.92
C THR A 64 -8.35 52.07 -3.69
N SER A 65 -7.60 51.21 -3.05
CA SER A 65 -6.64 50.36 -3.75
C SER A 65 -7.32 49.45 -4.75
N LYS A 66 -6.73 49.27 -5.94
CA LYS A 66 -7.25 48.32 -6.94
C LYS A 66 -7.20 46.88 -6.47
N GLU A 67 -6.12 46.53 -5.75
CA GLU A 67 -5.86 45.22 -5.22
C GLU A 67 -6.03 45.17 -3.70
N ARG A 68 -6.13 43.97 -3.16
CA ARG A 68 -6.19 43.72 -1.72
C ARG A 68 -4.79 43.60 -1.13
N TYR A 69 -4.65 44.09 0.07
CA TYR A 69 -3.41 44.03 0.83
C TYR A 69 -3.63 43.60 2.29
N HIS A 70 -2.64 42.97 2.84
CA HIS A 70 -2.51 42.84 4.29
C HIS A 70 -1.54 43.91 4.76
N VAL A 71 -2.01 44.88 5.54
CA VAL A 71 -1.28 46.09 5.89
C VAL A 71 -1.18 46.24 7.38
N THR A 72 0.02 46.43 7.90
CA THR A 72 0.28 46.68 9.32
C THR A 72 0.53 48.16 9.63
N SER A 73 1.02 48.94 8.67
CA SER A 73 1.12 50.39 8.79
C SER A 73 0.97 51.09 7.45
N LEU A 74 0.33 52.28 7.44
CA LEU A 74 0.13 53.07 6.27
C LEU A 74 0.44 54.53 6.58
N SER A 75 1.30 55.20 5.79
CA SER A 75 1.64 56.60 5.94
C SER A 75 1.16 57.40 4.75
N ILE A 76 0.44 58.47 5.00
CA ILE A 76 -0.09 59.41 3.99
C ILE A 76 0.56 60.76 4.19
N CYS A 77 1.26 61.24 3.17
CA CYS A 77 1.86 62.55 3.15
C CYS A 77 1.13 63.49 2.22
N GLY A 78 0.81 64.66 2.72
CA GLY A 78 0.11 65.68 1.95
C GLY A 78 0.44 67.10 2.39
N GLU A 79 0.04 68.07 1.59
CA GLU A 79 0.22 69.50 1.81
C GLU A 79 -1.08 70.25 1.48
N ALA A 80 -1.55 71.03 2.44
CA ALA A 80 -2.69 71.91 2.25
C ALA A 80 -2.23 73.37 2.24
N LYS A 81 -2.80 74.15 1.31
CA LYS A 81 -2.48 75.60 1.21
C LYS A 81 -3.06 76.39 2.38
N SER A 82 -3.98 75.86 3.13
CA SER A 82 -4.65 76.48 4.25
C SER A 82 -4.87 75.49 5.39
N ALA A 83 -4.79 75.92 6.64
CA ALA A 83 -5.05 75.10 7.82
C ALA A 83 -6.50 74.50 7.85
N LYS A 84 -7.39 75.08 7.02
CA LYS A 84 -8.77 74.61 6.96
C LYS A 84 -9.13 73.86 5.69
N ALA A 85 -8.13 73.42 4.90
CA ALA A 85 -8.37 72.85 3.60
C ALA A 85 -8.91 71.38 3.63
N VAL A 86 -8.37 70.54 4.52
CA VAL A 86 -8.66 69.13 4.60
C VAL A 86 -9.03 68.75 6.03
N ARG A 87 -10.05 67.90 6.17
CA ARG A 87 -10.49 67.30 7.41
C ARG A 87 -10.86 65.81 7.25
N MET A 88 -11.10 65.15 8.36
CA MET A 88 -11.68 63.80 8.44
C MET A 88 -10.81 62.75 7.74
N LEU A 89 -9.48 62.88 7.75
CA LEU A 89 -8.60 61.84 7.23
C LEU A 89 -8.80 60.57 8.03
N ARG A 90 -9.18 59.49 7.36
CA ARG A 90 -9.36 58.14 7.97
C ARG A 90 -8.98 57.07 6.98
N VAL A 91 -8.53 55.95 7.53
CA VAL A 91 -8.30 54.71 6.81
C VAL A 91 -9.16 53.65 7.48
N GLU A 92 -9.97 52.94 6.72
CA GLU A 92 -10.85 51.91 7.24
C GLU A 92 -10.05 50.79 7.89
N GLY A 93 -10.41 50.39 9.11
CA GLY A 93 -9.69 49.33 9.85
C GLY A 93 -8.34 49.69 10.48
N MET A 94 -7.88 50.96 10.37
CA MET A 94 -6.61 51.41 10.92
C MET A 94 -6.75 52.66 11.78
N GLU A 95 -5.91 52.82 12.80
CA GLU A 95 -5.93 53.97 13.72
C GLU A 95 -4.69 54.84 13.52
N CYS A 96 -4.89 56.17 13.56
CA CYS A 96 -3.80 57.11 13.66
C CYS A 96 -3.77 57.74 15.07
N PRO A 97 -2.74 57.50 15.88
CA PRO A 97 -2.69 58.03 17.25
C PRO A 97 -2.75 59.57 17.29
N GLU A 98 -2.21 60.27 16.31
CA GLU A 98 -2.24 61.72 16.24
C GLU A 98 -3.64 62.31 15.96
N LEU A 99 -4.54 61.52 15.44
CA LEU A 99 -5.93 61.93 15.08
C LEU A 99 -6.97 61.35 16.03
N ARG A 100 -6.62 60.47 16.96
CA ARG A 100 -7.53 59.68 17.81
C ARG A 100 -8.44 60.55 18.66
N ASP A 101 -7.91 61.63 19.28
CA ASP A 101 -8.64 62.42 20.24
C ASP A 101 -9.18 63.76 19.68
N GLN A 102 -9.12 63.96 18.37
CA GLN A 102 -9.56 65.19 17.70
C GLN A 102 -10.86 64.94 16.99
N LYS A 103 -11.92 65.66 17.34
CA LYS A 103 -13.20 65.65 16.68
C LYS A 103 -13.08 66.49 15.42
N ASP A 104 -13.11 65.86 14.24
CA ASP A 104 -13.01 66.50 12.92
C ASP A 104 -11.74 67.38 12.70
N PRO A 105 -10.51 66.81 12.86
CA PRO A 105 -9.27 67.58 12.81
C PRO A 105 -8.93 68.08 11.43
N TYR A 106 -8.33 69.30 11.36
CA TYR A 106 -7.70 69.78 10.14
C TYR A 106 -6.32 69.10 9.96
N VAL A 107 -6.06 68.59 8.79
CA VAL A 107 -4.90 67.75 8.47
C VAL A 107 -4.05 68.31 7.33
N PHE A 108 -2.80 67.92 7.23
CA PHE A 108 -1.83 68.22 6.16
C PHE A 108 -1.37 69.68 6.05
N TYR A 109 -1.53 70.57 7.09
CA TYR A 109 -1.04 71.95 7.00
C TYR A 109 0.16 72.19 7.97
N PRO A 110 1.24 72.82 7.46
CA PRO A 110 1.53 73.18 6.05
C PRO A 110 1.80 71.92 5.18
N LYS A 111 2.77 71.10 5.48
CA LYS A 111 3.04 69.77 4.88
C LYS A 111 3.24 68.80 6.04
N ARG A 112 2.55 67.67 6.00
CA ARG A 112 2.57 66.70 7.07
C ARG A 112 2.31 65.27 6.61
N SER A 113 2.93 64.32 7.32
CA SER A 113 2.61 62.88 7.16
C SER A 113 1.84 62.37 8.36
N TYR A 114 0.87 61.53 8.14
CA TYR A 114 0.16 60.79 9.16
C TYR A 114 0.34 59.31 8.97
N THR A 115 0.70 58.59 10.05
CA THR A 115 0.90 57.16 10.03
C THR A 115 -0.27 56.49 10.76
N PHE A 116 -0.93 55.58 10.08
CA PHE A 116 -1.96 54.74 10.60
C PHE A 116 -1.38 53.37 10.94
N GLU A 117 -1.75 52.80 12.08
CA GLU A 117 -1.30 51.50 12.53
C GLU A 117 -2.52 50.61 12.73
N GLY A 118 -2.37 49.31 12.44
CA GLY A 118 -3.43 48.34 12.56
C GLY A 118 -3.05 47.05 11.86
N ASP A 119 -3.92 46.08 11.92
CA ASP A 119 -3.82 44.82 11.20
C ASP A 119 -5.04 44.70 10.29
N MET A 120 -4.87 45.16 9.04
CA MET A 120 -5.96 45.25 8.06
C MET A 120 -5.70 44.32 6.90
N THR A 121 -6.67 43.51 6.51
CA THR A 121 -6.65 42.71 5.30
C THR A 121 -7.82 43.11 4.41
N GLY A 122 -7.54 43.54 3.18
CA GLY A 122 -8.56 43.98 2.24
C GLY A 122 -8.10 45.05 1.30
N LYS A 123 -9.05 45.76 0.66
CA LYS A 123 -8.75 46.95 -0.10
C LYS A 123 -8.50 48.09 0.86
N ILE A 124 -7.43 48.87 0.59
CA ILE A 124 -7.11 50.05 1.36
C ILE A 124 -8.08 51.14 0.95
N GLU A 125 -8.90 51.66 1.88
CA GLU A 125 -9.76 52.79 1.67
C GLU A 125 -9.30 53.99 2.51
N ILE A 126 -8.92 55.10 1.83
CA ILE A 126 -8.51 56.33 2.44
C ILE A 126 -9.61 57.36 2.16
N LYS A 127 -10.19 57.92 3.21
CA LYS A 127 -11.27 58.91 3.09
C LYS A 127 -10.89 60.22 3.75
N PHE A 128 -11.09 61.32 3.05
CA PHE A 128 -10.88 62.66 3.58
C PHE A 128 -11.84 63.66 2.93
N ARG A 129 -12.02 64.85 3.54
CA ARG A 129 -12.91 65.85 3.05
C ARG A 129 -12.14 67.14 2.69
N VAL A 130 -12.32 67.59 1.45
CA VAL A 130 -11.74 68.84 0.97
C VAL A 130 -12.81 69.94 1.08
N TYR A 131 -12.46 71.04 1.75
CA TYR A 131 -13.39 72.11 2.01
C TYR A 131 -13.52 73.06 0.81
N LYS A 132 -14.64 73.76 0.76
CA LYS A 132 -14.99 74.66 -0.33
C LYS A 132 -13.92 75.71 -0.54
N GLY A 133 -13.62 76.00 -1.82
CA GLY A 133 -12.62 77.00 -2.21
C GLY A 133 -11.19 76.66 -1.79
N GLN A 134 -10.92 75.37 -1.48
CA GLN A 134 -9.58 74.97 -0.98
C GLN A 134 -8.91 73.96 -1.92
N THR A 135 -7.57 73.88 -1.84
CA THR A 135 -6.74 72.95 -2.58
C THR A 135 -5.95 72.06 -1.60
N PHE A 136 -5.88 70.78 -1.90
CA PHE A 136 -5.08 69.78 -1.20
C PHE A 136 -4.17 69.03 -2.18
N ASN A 137 -2.93 68.90 -1.86
CA ASN A 137 -1.92 68.20 -2.63
C ASN A 137 -1.53 66.90 -1.89
N LEU A 138 -1.85 65.76 -2.42
CA LEU A 138 -1.40 64.45 -1.94
C LEU A 138 -0.03 64.19 -2.56
N LYS A 139 0.95 63.96 -1.67
CA LYS A 139 2.37 63.78 -2.06
C LYS A 139 2.74 62.27 -2.20
N SER A 140 2.35 61.46 -1.25
CA SER A 140 2.61 60.02 -1.27
C SER A 140 1.72 59.22 -0.35
N ILE A 141 1.53 57.96 -0.73
CA ILE A 141 0.96 56.92 0.12
C ILE A 141 2.01 55.82 0.22
N LYS A 142 2.45 55.50 1.44
CA LYS A 142 3.42 54.43 1.71
C LYS A 142 2.80 53.48 2.70
N PHE A 143 2.97 52.16 2.51
CA PHE A 143 2.51 51.20 3.46
C PHE A 143 3.47 50.01 3.58
N ASN A 144 3.48 49.41 4.77
CA ASN A 144 4.13 48.13 5.02
C ASN A 144 3.05 47.04 4.91
N GLY A 145 3.20 46.17 3.92
CA GLY A 145 2.21 45.09 3.70
C GLY A 145 2.50 44.34 2.42
N ASN A 146 1.76 43.28 2.25
CA ASN A 146 1.82 42.40 1.08
C ASN A 146 0.44 42.38 0.41
N LYS A 147 0.41 42.02 -0.90
CA LYS A 147 -0.85 41.75 -1.58
C LYS A 147 -1.57 40.58 -0.90
N ASP A 148 -2.88 40.68 -0.74
CA ASP A 148 -3.76 39.63 -0.24
C ASP A 148 -4.47 38.94 -1.40
N ALA A 149 -4.41 37.62 -1.48
CA ALA A 149 -5.07 36.85 -2.53
C ALA A 149 -6.59 36.79 -2.38
N GLY A 150 -7.14 37.20 -1.22
CA GLY A 150 -8.56 37.09 -0.91
C GLY A 150 -9.06 35.67 -0.90
N VAL A 151 -8.19 34.69 -0.57
CA VAL A 151 -8.53 33.28 -0.53
C VAL A 151 -9.44 33.00 0.67
N LYS A 152 -10.58 32.41 0.41
CA LYS A 152 -11.53 31.97 1.43
C LYS A 152 -12.29 30.74 0.96
N PHE A 153 -12.85 29.99 1.87
CA PHE A 153 -13.84 28.98 1.53
C PHE A 153 -15.14 29.63 1.05
N ALA A 154 -15.86 28.98 0.16
CA ALA A 154 -17.15 29.50 -0.39
C ALA A 154 -18.19 29.73 0.71
N THR A 155 -18.04 29.06 1.87
CA THR A 155 -18.84 29.30 3.08
C THR A 155 -17.92 29.47 4.28
N GLU A 156 -18.37 30.20 5.30
CA GLU A 156 -17.58 30.39 6.54
C GLU A 156 -17.65 29.18 7.49
N SER A 157 -18.71 28.38 7.36
CA SER A 157 -18.90 27.19 8.20
C SER A 157 -19.75 26.12 7.53
N ILE A 158 -19.55 24.87 7.97
CA ILE A 158 -20.40 23.71 7.66
C ILE A 158 -20.80 22.97 8.93
N GLU A 159 -21.91 22.25 8.87
CA GLU A 159 -22.42 21.40 9.94
C GLU A 159 -22.55 19.96 9.41
N LEU A 160 -22.06 18.99 10.16
CA LEU A 160 -22.10 17.55 9.86
C LEU A 160 -22.71 16.79 11.01
N ASN A 161 -23.36 15.66 10.75
CA ASN A 161 -23.68 14.69 11.79
C ASN A 161 -22.51 13.72 11.99
N GLN A 162 -22.31 13.26 13.22
CA GLN A 162 -21.30 12.25 13.51
C GLN A 162 -21.44 11.02 12.56
N GLY A 163 -20.33 10.54 12.01
CA GLY A 163 -20.28 9.45 11.02
C GLY A 163 -20.53 9.89 9.57
N GLU A 164 -20.91 11.14 9.33
CA GLU A 164 -21.16 11.70 8.00
C GLU A 164 -19.83 12.06 7.32
N THR A 165 -19.79 11.91 6.00
CA THR A 165 -18.68 12.37 5.15
C THR A 165 -19.22 13.35 4.12
N GLN A 166 -18.62 14.53 4.03
CA GLN A 166 -19.02 15.58 3.12
C GLN A 166 -17.84 16.26 2.47
N LEU A 167 -17.95 16.59 1.18
CA LEU A 167 -16.97 17.43 0.48
C LEU A 167 -16.88 18.81 1.15
N LEU A 168 -15.64 19.31 1.31
CA LEU A 168 -15.43 20.67 1.75
C LEU A 168 -15.92 21.66 0.68
N PRO A 169 -16.38 22.85 1.10
CA PRO A 169 -16.67 23.94 0.17
C PRO A 169 -15.42 24.33 -0.63
N ASP A 170 -15.62 24.74 -1.87
CA ASP A 170 -14.53 25.22 -2.73
C ASP A 170 -13.78 26.40 -2.12
N LEU A 171 -12.47 26.48 -2.38
CA LEU A 171 -11.68 27.67 -2.13
C LEU A 171 -11.92 28.67 -3.27
N THR A 172 -12.26 29.89 -2.90
CA THR A 172 -12.45 31.02 -3.83
C THR A 172 -11.33 32.04 -3.66
N SER A 173 -10.91 32.70 -4.72
CA SER A 173 -9.88 33.72 -4.74
C SER A 173 -10.24 34.83 -5.71
N GLU A 174 -9.89 36.07 -5.36
CA GLU A 174 -10.06 37.23 -6.25
C GLU A 174 -8.96 37.32 -7.35
N VAL A 175 -7.86 36.57 -7.18
CA VAL A 175 -6.73 36.54 -8.11
C VAL A 175 -6.76 35.36 -9.07
N GLY A 176 -7.83 34.56 -9.09
CA GLY A 176 -7.95 33.38 -9.93
C GLY A 176 -7.35 32.13 -9.29
N TRP A 177 -6.36 31.53 -9.92
CA TRP A 177 -5.75 30.29 -9.45
C TRP A 177 -4.91 30.49 -8.19
N VAL A 178 -5.13 29.65 -7.17
CA VAL A 178 -4.37 29.66 -5.92
C VAL A 178 -3.64 28.31 -5.80
N ASN A 179 -2.34 28.38 -5.52
CA ASN A 179 -1.55 27.19 -5.25
C ASN A 179 -1.77 26.72 -3.81
N LEU A 180 -2.68 25.74 -3.62
CA LEU A 180 -2.88 25.10 -2.32
C LEU A 180 -1.65 24.24 -2.01
N GLU A 181 -0.92 24.57 -0.93
CA GLU A 181 0.25 23.83 -0.48
C GLU A 181 -0.09 22.73 0.54
N ASN A 182 -1.02 23.02 1.43
CA ASN A 182 -1.43 22.10 2.49
C ASN A 182 -2.83 22.44 3.00
N ILE A 183 -3.49 21.44 3.58
CA ILE A 183 -4.74 21.61 4.34
C ILE A 183 -4.62 20.81 5.64
N GLU A 184 -5.01 21.40 6.75
CA GLU A 184 -4.91 20.78 8.07
C GLU A 184 -6.17 21.00 8.91
N VAL A 185 -6.33 20.17 9.94
CA VAL A 185 -7.43 20.25 10.92
C VAL A 185 -6.81 20.64 12.26
N GLU A 186 -7.39 21.65 12.90
CA GLU A 186 -6.93 22.12 14.22
C GLU A 186 -7.16 21.07 15.32
N ASP A 187 -8.34 20.42 15.31
CA ASP A 187 -8.62 19.27 16.20
C ASP A 187 -9.01 18.02 15.39
N PRO A 188 -8.03 17.14 15.12
CA PRO A 188 -8.27 15.91 14.35
C PRO A 188 -9.12 14.86 15.09
N SER A 189 -9.45 15.06 16.35
CA SER A 189 -10.40 14.19 17.06
C SER A 189 -11.85 14.45 16.66
N VAL A 190 -12.16 15.64 16.10
CA VAL A 190 -13.51 16.05 15.68
C VAL A 190 -13.79 15.61 14.26
N ILE A 191 -12.86 15.85 13.35
CA ILE A 191 -12.94 15.39 11.94
C ILE A 191 -11.60 14.87 11.45
N ALA A 192 -11.64 13.96 10.46
CA ALA A 192 -10.49 13.64 9.61
C ALA A 192 -10.73 14.23 8.20
N LEU A 193 -9.65 14.48 7.46
CA LEU A 193 -9.72 14.88 6.05
C LEU A 193 -9.35 13.69 5.16
N HIS A 194 -9.97 13.66 4.00
CA HIS A 194 -9.67 12.72 2.93
C HIS A 194 -9.55 13.47 1.61
N SER A 195 -8.47 13.22 0.86
CA SER A 195 -8.27 13.81 -0.45
C SER A 195 -8.89 12.96 -1.55
N ASN A 196 -9.89 13.48 -2.25
CA ASN A 196 -10.52 12.82 -3.39
C ASN A 196 -9.68 13.07 -4.65
N GLN A 197 -8.57 12.33 -4.83
CA GLN A 197 -7.75 12.43 -6.04
C GLN A 197 -8.48 11.86 -7.26
N SER A 198 -9.47 12.59 -7.79
CA SER A 198 -10.20 12.15 -8.99
C SER A 198 -9.67 12.71 -10.31
N SER A 199 -8.81 13.73 -10.30
CA SER A 199 -8.15 14.25 -11.51
C SER A 199 -6.96 15.15 -11.16
N ASN A 200 -5.98 15.25 -12.05
CA ASN A 200 -4.75 16.04 -11.92
C ASN A 200 -4.93 17.57 -11.83
N ILE A 201 -6.14 18.10 -11.61
CA ILE A 201 -6.43 19.53 -11.73
C ILE A 201 -7.07 20.13 -10.47
N TYR A 202 -7.85 19.35 -9.69
CA TYR A 202 -8.50 19.82 -8.46
C TYR A 202 -8.33 18.77 -7.36
N ILE A 203 -7.80 19.19 -6.22
CA ILE A 203 -7.75 18.34 -5.02
C ILE A 203 -9.01 18.67 -4.22
N ASP A 204 -10.03 17.84 -4.36
CA ASP A 204 -11.22 17.92 -3.53
C ASP A 204 -10.97 17.19 -2.21
N TYR A 205 -11.23 17.85 -1.11
CA TYR A 205 -11.16 17.25 0.22
C TYR A 205 -12.56 16.98 0.77
N SER A 206 -12.71 15.84 1.43
CA SER A 206 -13.89 15.52 2.24
C SER A 206 -13.56 15.57 3.72
N ALA A 207 -14.48 16.11 4.54
CA ALA A 207 -14.43 15.99 5.98
C ALA A 207 -15.22 14.75 6.43
N ILE A 208 -14.61 13.94 7.28
CA ILE A 208 -15.22 12.77 7.93
C ILE A 208 -15.50 13.14 9.38
N ALA A 209 -16.77 13.18 9.76
CA ALA A 209 -17.20 13.58 11.10
C ALA A 209 -17.01 12.45 12.13
N LEU A 210 -16.04 12.57 13.02
CA LEU A 210 -15.64 11.51 13.97
C LEU A 210 -16.36 11.64 15.33
N LYS A 211 -16.35 12.83 15.92
CA LYS A 211 -16.84 13.08 17.27
C LYS A 211 -17.57 14.43 17.34
N PRO A 212 -18.68 14.53 18.08
CA PRO A 212 -19.34 15.82 18.31
C PRO A 212 -18.39 16.88 18.86
N GLY A 213 -18.38 18.05 18.24
CA GLY A 213 -17.50 19.16 18.59
C GLY A 213 -17.40 20.19 17.47
N THR A 214 -16.52 21.15 17.65
CA THR A 214 -16.25 22.18 16.63
C THR A 214 -14.75 22.29 16.44
N THR A 215 -14.30 22.35 15.19
CA THR A 215 -12.89 22.53 14.81
C THR A 215 -12.78 23.44 13.60
N ASN A 216 -11.57 23.88 13.29
CA ASN A 216 -11.27 24.62 12.08
C ASN A 216 -10.49 23.76 11.10
N VAL A 217 -10.82 23.90 9.80
CA VAL A 217 -10.01 23.43 8.68
C VAL A 217 -9.23 24.63 8.16
N ILE A 218 -7.92 24.52 8.06
CA ILE A 218 -7.00 25.58 7.65
C ILE A 218 -6.34 25.16 6.34
N ALA A 219 -6.63 25.90 5.27
CA ALA A 219 -6.00 25.74 3.97
C ALA A 219 -4.82 26.72 3.85
N HIS A 220 -3.61 26.20 3.64
CA HIS A 220 -2.40 26.97 3.41
C HIS A 220 -2.14 27.10 1.92
N TYR A 221 -1.91 28.32 1.45
CA TYR A 221 -1.58 28.55 0.05
C TYR A 221 -0.23 29.24 -0.10
N GLY A 222 0.50 28.84 -1.12
CA GLY A 222 1.85 29.28 -1.39
C GLY A 222 1.93 30.66 -2.02
N LYS A 223 3.12 31.26 -1.94
CA LYS A 223 3.46 32.53 -2.59
C LYS A 223 3.49 32.38 -4.11
N SER A 224 2.88 33.33 -4.82
CA SER A 224 3.03 33.51 -6.27
C SER A 224 3.69 34.84 -6.61
N SER A 225 3.83 35.16 -7.91
CA SER A 225 4.24 36.49 -8.37
C SER A 225 3.26 37.60 -7.95
N ASP A 226 2.00 37.25 -7.75
CA ASP A 226 0.88 38.20 -7.60
C ASP A 226 0.36 38.32 -6.16
N TYR A 227 0.69 37.39 -5.29
CA TYR A 227 0.26 37.37 -3.89
C TYR A 227 1.24 36.64 -2.96
N PRO A 228 1.28 36.99 -1.65
CA PRO A 228 2.03 36.27 -0.65
C PRO A 228 1.37 34.92 -0.29
N ALA A 229 2.13 34.04 0.36
CA ALA A 229 1.55 32.89 1.02
C ALA A 229 0.59 33.31 2.16
N GLY A 230 -0.44 32.49 2.42
CA GLY A 230 -1.43 32.81 3.45
C GLY A 230 -2.29 31.59 3.81
N THR A 231 -3.36 31.85 4.57
CA THR A 231 -4.29 30.81 5.03
C THR A 231 -5.74 31.19 4.82
N ALA A 232 -6.61 30.20 4.61
CA ALA A 232 -8.05 30.34 4.65
C ALA A 232 -8.63 29.36 5.69
N THR A 233 -9.62 29.76 6.44
CA THR A 233 -10.19 28.97 7.54
C THR A 233 -11.66 28.67 7.30
N LEU A 234 -12.07 27.41 7.54
CA LEU A 234 -13.44 26.94 7.53
C LEU A 234 -13.80 26.37 8.90
N LYS A 235 -14.86 26.85 9.50
CA LYS A 235 -15.37 26.29 10.75
C LYS A 235 -16.23 25.07 10.48
N VAL A 236 -15.92 23.94 11.11
CA VAL A 236 -16.69 22.69 11.00
C VAL A 236 -17.30 22.35 12.36
N THR A 237 -18.61 22.14 12.39
CA THR A 237 -19.32 21.70 13.58
C THR A 237 -19.91 20.32 13.35
N VAL A 238 -19.51 19.35 14.19
CA VAL A 238 -20.05 17.99 14.19
C VAL A 238 -21.12 17.89 15.27
N LYS A 239 -22.33 17.56 14.87
CA LYS A 239 -23.47 17.30 15.75
C LYS A 239 -23.55 15.82 16.13
N PRO A 240 -24.01 15.44 17.32
CA PRO A 240 -24.32 14.06 17.63
C PRO A 240 -25.44 13.55 16.69
N VAL A 241 -25.34 12.25 16.35
CA VAL A 241 -26.44 11.61 15.58
C VAL A 241 -27.66 11.49 16.46
N ASP A 242 -28.81 11.83 15.91
CA ASP A 242 -30.09 11.67 16.59
C ASP A 242 -30.50 10.19 16.65
N VAL A 243 -30.54 9.64 17.85
CA VAL A 243 -31.02 8.29 18.16
C VAL A 243 -32.46 8.28 18.71
N ALA A 244 -33.17 9.38 18.62
CA ALA A 244 -34.53 9.43 19.07
C ALA A 244 -35.39 8.39 18.31
N ILE A 245 -36.16 7.63 19.05
CA ILE A 245 -37.08 6.61 18.57
C ILE A 245 -38.49 7.17 18.68
N ASP A 246 -39.22 7.17 17.61
CA ASP A 246 -40.60 7.63 17.59
C ASP A 246 -41.50 6.58 18.31
N GLY A 247 -42.52 7.06 19.02
CA GLY A 247 -43.54 6.22 19.64
C GLY A 247 -43.09 5.51 20.94
N GLU A 248 -44.11 5.05 21.67
CA GLU A 248 -43.93 4.33 22.92
C GLU A 248 -43.47 2.85 22.66
N PRO A 249 -42.69 2.22 23.55
CA PRO A 249 -42.29 0.83 23.38
C PRO A 249 -43.47 -0.15 23.49
N VAL A 250 -43.59 -1.00 22.49
CA VAL A 250 -44.52 -2.12 22.44
C VAL A 250 -43.82 -3.35 23.06
N ASN A 251 -44.24 -3.75 24.26
CA ASN A 251 -43.67 -4.88 25.01
C ASN A 251 -44.49 -6.14 24.75
N ILE A 252 -43.85 -7.17 24.16
CA ILE A 252 -44.46 -8.47 23.88
C ILE A 252 -43.72 -9.56 24.60
N LYS A 253 -44.43 -10.26 25.50
CA LYS A 253 -43.87 -11.46 26.15
C LYS A 253 -44.44 -12.72 25.50
N LEU A 254 -43.57 -13.60 25.07
CA LEU A 254 -43.93 -14.89 24.53
C LEU A 254 -43.86 -15.95 25.63
N ASP A 255 -44.90 -16.79 25.72
CA ASP A 255 -44.93 -17.95 26.59
C ASP A 255 -44.49 -19.21 25.84
N GLU A 256 -44.68 -19.24 24.52
CA GLU A 256 -44.28 -20.31 23.60
C GLU A 256 -43.62 -19.66 22.35
N ALA A 257 -42.61 -20.36 21.82
CA ALA A 257 -41.95 -19.94 20.58
C ALA A 257 -42.86 -20.08 19.36
N GLY A 258 -42.77 -19.16 18.38
CA GLY A 258 -43.61 -19.13 17.18
C GLY A 258 -44.91 -18.37 17.35
N THR A 259 -45.18 -17.75 18.51
CA THR A 259 -46.46 -17.09 18.82
C THR A 259 -46.47 -15.57 18.69
N LEU A 260 -45.34 -14.94 18.29
CA LEU A 260 -45.25 -13.48 18.15
C LEU A 260 -46.36 -12.90 17.24
N ARG A 261 -46.60 -13.57 16.13
CA ARG A 261 -47.67 -13.18 15.20
C ARG A 261 -49.03 -13.15 15.82
N GLU A 262 -49.37 -14.15 16.66
CA GLU A 262 -50.64 -14.27 17.36
C GLU A 262 -50.80 -13.17 18.42
N LYS A 263 -49.69 -12.84 19.11
CA LYS A 263 -49.69 -11.75 20.10
C LYS A 263 -49.83 -10.38 19.48
N CYS A 264 -49.59 -10.23 18.17
CA CYS A 264 -49.76 -8.97 17.42
C CYS A 264 -51.10 -8.84 16.70
N VAL A 265 -52.10 -9.76 16.86
CA VAL A 265 -53.35 -9.74 16.12
C VAL A 265 -54.16 -8.49 16.36
N ASP A 266 -54.17 -7.98 17.59
CA ASP A 266 -54.92 -6.75 17.98
C ASP A 266 -54.05 -5.46 17.95
N ILE A 267 -52.84 -5.55 17.42
CA ILE A 267 -51.89 -4.45 17.34
C ILE A 267 -51.72 -4.03 15.87
N ASP A 268 -51.81 -2.75 15.57
CA ASP A 268 -51.39 -2.27 14.27
C ASP A 268 -49.90 -2.33 14.16
N VAL A 269 -49.38 -3.37 13.51
CA VAL A 269 -47.94 -3.65 13.42
C VAL A 269 -47.20 -2.66 12.52
N GLU A 270 -47.89 -1.92 11.66
CA GLU A 270 -47.32 -0.84 10.84
C GLU A 270 -47.01 0.40 11.68
N GLU A 271 -47.70 0.59 12.82
CA GLU A 271 -47.43 1.66 13.79
C GLU A 271 -46.30 1.33 14.78
N ILE A 272 -45.83 0.06 14.80
CA ILE A 272 -44.73 -0.33 15.71
C ILE A 272 -43.41 0.25 15.23
N THR A 273 -42.92 1.24 15.97
CA THR A 273 -41.59 1.84 15.78
C THR A 273 -40.58 1.34 16.81
N ASN A 274 -41.00 0.93 18.00
CA ASN A 274 -40.18 0.50 19.13
C ASN A 274 -40.71 -0.82 19.71
N LEU A 275 -40.00 -1.90 19.48
CA LEU A 275 -40.41 -3.27 19.84
C LEU A 275 -39.48 -3.84 20.91
N ILE A 276 -40.06 -4.40 21.97
CA ILE A 276 -39.36 -5.16 23.00
C ILE A 276 -39.99 -6.56 23.05
N VAL A 277 -39.18 -7.58 22.80
CA VAL A 277 -39.62 -9.00 22.84
C VAL A 277 -38.91 -9.74 23.98
N SER A 278 -39.66 -10.59 24.69
CA SER A 278 -39.10 -11.46 25.72
C SER A 278 -39.72 -12.86 25.69
N GLY A 279 -39.00 -13.84 26.26
CA GLY A 279 -39.40 -15.24 26.29
C GLY A 279 -38.83 -16.06 25.15
N PRO A 280 -39.34 -17.29 24.93
CA PRO A 280 -38.83 -18.20 23.89
C PRO A 280 -39.18 -17.66 22.49
N VAL A 281 -38.20 -17.66 21.58
CA VAL A 281 -38.30 -17.15 20.19
C VAL A 281 -37.71 -18.15 19.23
N ASN A 282 -38.43 -18.48 18.15
CA ASN A 282 -37.98 -19.36 17.08
C ASN A 282 -37.83 -18.65 15.72
N SER A 283 -37.64 -19.40 14.64
CA SER A 283 -37.44 -18.86 13.29
C SER A 283 -38.66 -18.13 12.75
N GLU A 284 -39.90 -18.51 13.10
CA GLU A 284 -41.13 -17.85 12.66
C GLU A 284 -41.25 -16.44 13.29
N ASP A 285 -40.92 -16.33 14.59
CA ASP A 285 -40.92 -15.05 15.29
C ASP A 285 -39.87 -14.08 14.70
N LEU A 286 -38.65 -14.59 14.46
CA LEU A 286 -37.58 -13.80 13.85
C LEU A 286 -37.92 -13.38 12.41
N ALA A 287 -38.50 -14.29 11.63
CA ALA A 287 -38.97 -13.98 10.28
C ALA A 287 -40.07 -12.92 10.29
N TYR A 288 -40.92 -12.94 11.31
CA TYR A 288 -42.00 -11.97 11.48
C TYR A 288 -41.45 -10.55 11.77
N ILE A 289 -40.45 -10.44 12.65
CA ILE A 289 -39.75 -9.16 12.91
C ILE A 289 -39.10 -8.61 11.63
N ARG A 290 -38.48 -9.48 10.80
CA ARG A 290 -37.78 -9.11 9.57
C ARG A 290 -38.68 -8.82 8.37
N SER A 291 -39.93 -9.19 8.40
CA SER A 291 -40.83 -9.18 7.22
C SER A 291 -40.92 -7.82 6.55
N LYS A 292 -40.41 -7.71 5.30
CA LYS A 292 -40.49 -6.54 4.43
C LYS A 292 -41.91 -6.27 3.89
N ALA A 293 -42.81 -7.24 3.94
CA ALA A 293 -44.11 -7.16 3.32
C ALA A 293 -45.15 -6.59 4.25
N GLY A 294 -44.99 -5.32 4.69
CA GLY A 294 -46.06 -4.54 5.36
C GLY A 294 -46.34 -4.92 6.81
N ARG A 295 -45.40 -5.46 7.58
CA ARG A 295 -45.68 -5.91 8.96
C ARG A 295 -44.97 -5.09 10.04
N MET A 296 -43.72 -4.77 9.90
CA MET A 296 -43.00 -3.87 10.81
C MET A 296 -42.10 -2.94 10.01
N ALA A 297 -42.65 -2.35 8.95
CA ALA A 297 -41.87 -1.54 8.01
C ALA A 297 -41.25 -0.28 8.63
N ASN A 298 -41.89 0.22 9.70
CA ASN A 298 -41.46 1.43 10.39
C ASN A 298 -40.61 1.19 11.64
N LEU A 299 -40.19 -0.07 11.87
CA LEU A 299 -39.41 -0.43 13.04
C LEU A 299 -38.09 0.35 13.12
N GLN A 300 -37.93 1.17 14.14
CA GLN A 300 -36.73 1.97 14.44
C GLN A 300 -35.89 1.40 15.55
N SER A 301 -36.49 0.69 16.48
CA SER A 301 -35.80 0.07 17.64
C SER A 301 -36.33 -1.33 17.90
N VAL A 302 -35.39 -2.27 18.14
CA VAL A 302 -35.72 -3.60 18.58
C VAL A 302 -34.84 -3.99 19.76
N ASP A 303 -35.49 -4.43 20.83
CA ASP A 303 -34.83 -4.97 22.02
C ASP A 303 -35.15 -6.45 22.17
N LEU A 304 -34.14 -7.28 22.00
CA LEU A 304 -34.21 -8.74 22.14
C LEU A 304 -33.45 -9.23 23.38
N SER A 305 -33.06 -8.34 24.30
CA SER A 305 -32.28 -8.74 25.50
C SER A 305 -32.95 -9.81 26.36
N GLY A 306 -34.30 -9.85 26.35
CA GLY A 306 -35.11 -10.76 27.15
C GLY A 306 -35.49 -12.08 26.45
N ILE A 307 -35.01 -12.36 25.22
CA ILE A 307 -35.42 -13.58 24.51
C ILE A 307 -34.49 -14.76 24.84
N THR A 308 -35.04 -15.96 24.61
CA THR A 308 -34.31 -17.24 24.58
C THR A 308 -34.55 -17.88 23.22
N LEU A 309 -33.46 -18.08 22.45
CA LEU A 309 -33.56 -18.69 21.11
C LEU A 309 -33.91 -20.19 21.20
N VAL A 310 -34.91 -20.61 20.44
CA VAL A 310 -35.34 -22.00 20.33
C VAL A 310 -35.12 -22.50 18.91
N ALA A 311 -34.17 -23.43 18.75
CA ALA A 311 -33.86 -24.01 17.44
C ALA A 311 -35.01 -24.87 16.93
N ASP A 312 -35.50 -24.57 15.74
CA ASP A 312 -36.60 -25.30 15.06
C ASP A 312 -36.23 -25.73 13.64
N GLY A 313 -34.99 -25.38 13.18
CA GLY A 313 -34.50 -25.65 11.82
C GLY A 313 -35.18 -24.82 10.74
N GLY A 314 -36.01 -23.83 11.12
CA GLY A 314 -36.72 -22.98 10.19
C GLY A 314 -35.86 -21.83 9.65
N CYS A 315 -36.18 -21.34 8.44
CA CYS A 315 -35.52 -20.19 7.82
C CYS A 315 -36.15 -18.90 8.32
N TYR A 316 -35.31 -18.03 8.93
CA TYR A 316 -35.78 -16.74 9.47
C TYR A 316 -35.29 -15.51 8.64
N SER A 317 -34.27 -15.66 7.84
CA SER A 317 -33.72 -14.54 7.06
C SER A 317 -33.26 -14.98 5.68
N THR A 318 -33.39 -14.08 4.71
CA THR A 318 -32.81 -14.20 3.37
C THR A 318 -32.22 -12.85 2.99
N VAL A 319 -30.95 -12.82 2.63
CA VAL A 319 -30.23 -11.64 2.10
C VAL A 319 -29.83 -11.93 0.67
N LEU A 320 -30.11 -10.98 -0.23
CA LEU A 320 -29.74 -11.04 -1.64
C LEU A 320 -28.49 -10.19 -1.83
N GLU A 321 -27.43 -10.77 -2.37
CA GLU A 321 -26.25 -10.03 -2.83
C GLU A 321 -26.31 -9.85 -4.34
N SER A 322 -26.40 -8.61 -4.82
CA SER A 322 -26.27 -8.31 -6.23
C SER A 322 -24.81 -7.93 -6.51
N TYR A 323 -24.08 -8.75 -7.25
CA TYR A 323 -22.74 -8.39 -7.78
C TYR A 323 -22.91 -7.45 -8.97
N ARG A 324 -22.81 -6.12 -8.73
CA ARG A 324 -22.92 -5.12 -9.81
C ARG A 324 -21.73 -5.11 -10.78
N ASP A 325 -20.59 -5.69 -10.41
CA ASP A 325 -19.33 -5.54 -11.16
C ASP A 325 -19.01 -6.68 -12.14
N VAL A 326 -19.74 -7.79 -12.12
CA VAL A 326 -19.50 -8.97 -13.01
C VAL A 326 -20.82 -9.53 -13.55
N GLY A 327 -21.58 -8.75 -14.26
CA GLY A 327 -22.73 -9.17 -15.07
C GLY A 327 -23.43 -10.48 -14.67
N PHE A 328 -24.59 -10.39 -14.00
CA PHE A 328 -25.62 -11.43 -13.87
C PHE A 328 -25.31 -12.68 -13.04
N SER A 329 -25.26 -12.53 -11.71
CA SER A 329 -25.76 -13.61 -10.82
C SER A 329 -26.23 -13.00 -9.50
N GLU A 330 -27.45 -13.28 -9.10
CA GLU A 330 -27.93 -12.99 -7.74
C GLU A 330 -27.51 -14.17 -6.85
N ALA A 331 -26.71 -13.90 -5.82
CA ALA A 331 -26.45 -14.85 -4.76
C ALA A 331 -27.43 -14.61 -3.61
N ALA A 332 -28.07 -15.63 -3.13
CA ALA A 332 -28.96 -15.57 -1.97
C ALA A 332 -28.34 -16.32 -0.80
N THR A 333 -28.22 -15.66 0.35
CA THR A 333 -27.86 -16.31 1.61
C THR A 333 -29.09 -16.44 2.49
N LYS A 334 -29.36 -17.67 2.96
CA LYS A 334 -30.52 -18.01 3.83
C LYS A 334 -30.00 -18.47 5.17
N TRP A 335 -30.57 -17.94 6.26
CA TRP A 335 -30.23 -18.31 7.63
C TRP A 335 -31.33 -19.15 8.25
N TYR A 336 -30.93 -20.26 8.87
CA TYR A 336 -31.78 -21.22 9.54
C TYR A 336 -31.41 -21.29 11.01
N LEU A 337 -32.40 -21.25 11.90
CA LEU A 337 -32.21 -21.35 13.34
C LEU A 337 -31.94 -22.78 13.77
N SER A 338 -30.69 -23.13 14.04
CA SER A 338 -30.26 -24.49 14.34
C SER A 338 -29.11 -24.51 15.35
N THR A 339 -29.15 -25.49 16.26
CA THR A 339 -28.02 -25.76 17.17
C THR A 339 -26.86 -26.46 16.49
N GLU A 340 -27.09 -27.11 15.35
CA GLU A 340 -26.05 -27.69 14.51
C GLU A 340 -25.57 -26.66 13.49
N GLU A 341 -24.39 -26.15 13.71
CA GLU A 341 -23.79 -25.15 12.83
C GLU A 341 -23.25 -25.80 11.56
N LYS A 342 -23.73 -25.36 10.40
CA LYS A 342 -23.22 -25.78 9.09
C LYS A 342 -23.50 -24.75 8.04
N GLU A 343 -22.72 -24.80 6.97
CA GLU A 343 -22.89 -24.00 5.77
C GLU A 343 -23.01 -24.94 4.56
N GLU A 344 -24.03 -24.74 3.73
CA GLU A 344 -24.32 -25.55 2.55
C GLU A 344 -24.41 -24.63 1.32
N GLU A 345 -23.59 -24.87 0.32
CA GLU A 345 -23.68 -24.18 -0.97
C GLU A 345 -24.43 -25.05 -1.99
N SER A 346 -25.38 -24.46 -2.68
CA SER A 346 -26.05 -25.08 -3.83
C SER A 346 -25.98 -24.15 -5.04
N SER A 347 -25.32 -24.58 -6.10
CA SER A 347 -25.34 -23.88 -7.40
C SER A 347 -26.33 -24.56 -8.33
N SER A 348 -27.36 -23.87 -8.83
CA SER A 348 -28.19 -24.28 -9.91
C SER A 348 -27.67 -23.71 -11.23
N GLY A 349 -26.83 -24.43 -11.95
CA GLY A 349 -26.34 -23.97 -13.26
C GLY A 349 -25.78 -25.12 -14.11
N ASN A 350 -26.49 -25.50 -15.16
CA ASN A 350 -25.90 -26.20 -16.30
C ASN A 350 -25.06 -25.23 -17.11
N GLY A 351 -23.79 -25.54 -17.37
CA GLY A 351 -22.78 -24.75 -18.00
C GLY A 351 -23.24 -23.77 -19.10
N LEU A 352 -22.62 -22.57 -19.08
CA LEU A 352 -22.79 -21.45 -19.97
C LEU A 352 -23.92 -20.46 -19.60
N GLY A 353 -23.69 -19.64 -18.56
CA GLY A 353 -24.55 -18.49 -18.24
C GLY A 353 -25.02 -18.50 -16.78
N GLY A 354 -24.64 -17.46 -16.03
CA GLY A 354 -24.95 -17.16 -14.65
C GLY A 354 -26.05 -17.96 -13.94
N GLY A 355 -25.65 -18.89 -13.13
CA GLY A 355 -26.56 -19.62 -12.23
C GLY A 355 -26.68 -18.88 -10.90
N ASN A 356 -27.90 -18.76 -10.35
CA ASN A 356 -28.10 -18.27 -9.00
C ASN A 356 -27.53 -19.25 -7.98
N SER A 357 -26.59 -18.81 -7.17
CA SER A 357 -26.07 -19.58 -6.03
C SER A 357 -26.91 -19.30 -4.79
N VAL A 358 -27.20 -20.34 -4.01
CA VAL A 358 -27.88 -20.21 -2.73
C VAL A 358 -26.99 -20.82 -1.65
N THR A 359 -26.55 -19.99 -0.70
CA THR A 359 -25.85 -20.42 0.51
C THR A 359 -26.86 -20.52 1.65
N LYS A 360 -26.87 -21.66 2.35
CA LYS A 360 -27.70 -21.90 3.55
C LYS A 360 -26.77 -21.93 4.77
N ILE A 361 -27.04 -21.06 5.73
CA ILE A 361 -26.30 -20.99 7.00
C ILE A 361 -27.23 -21.41 8.15
N TYR A 362 -26.82 -22.40 8.89
CA TYR A 362 -27.54 -22.91 10.07
C TYR A 362 -26.80 -22.42 11.32
N THR A 363 -27.49 -21.69 12.19
CA THR A 363 -26.82 -20.99 13.31
C THR A 363 -27.80 -20.55 14.39
N MET A 364 -27.27 -20.20 15.58
CA MET A 364 -28.00 -19.57 16.70
C MET A 364 -27.52 -18.12 16.95
N ASP A 365 -26.81 -17.50 16.05
CA ASP A 365 -26.16 -16.18 16.27
C ASP A 365 -26.88 -14.99 15.64
N LEU A 366 -28.12 -15.18 15.16
CA LEU A 366 -28.98 -14.18 14.53
C LEU A 366 -28.43 -13.60 13.21
N GLY A 367 -27.54 -14.30 12.51
CA GLY A 367 -26.98 -13.86 11.25
C GLY A 367 -28.01 -13.35 10.25
N GLY A 368 -27.72 -12.25 9.56
CA GLY A 368 -28.59 -11.65 8.56
C GLY A 368 -29.93 -11.10 9.05
N LEU A 369 -30.23 -11.13 10.36
CA LEU A 369 -31.55 -10.75 10.86
C LEU A 369 -31.94 -9.30 10.54
N PHE A 370 -31.02 -8.37 10.69
CA PHE A 370 -31.28 -6.93 10.51
C PHE A 370 -30.63 -6.36 9.23
N ALA A 371 -30.13 -7.22 8.34
CA ALA A 371 -29.52 -6.78 7.08
C ALA A 371 -30.52 -5.99 6.23
N ASP A 372 -30.07 -4.88 5.61
CA ASP A 372 -30.86 -3.97 4.76
C ASP A 372 -32.04 -3.25 5.42
N MET A 373 -32.18 -3.31 6.76
CA MET A 373 -33.25 -2.60 7.45
C MET A 373 -32.92 -1.09 7.54
N LYS A 374 -33.49 -0.30 6.63
CA LYS A 374 -33.18 1.13 6.45
C LYS A 374 -33.84 2.06 7.46
N THR A 375 -34.90 1.60 8.15
CA THR A 375 -35.61 2.36 9.20
C THR A 375 -35.02 2.10 10.58
N LEU A 376 -34.33 0.96 10.77
CA LEU A 376 -33.82 0.51 12.06
C LEU A 376 -32.65 1.40 12.55
N LYS A 377 -32.81 2.02 13.72
CA LYS A 377 -31.82 2.88 14.35
C LYS A 377 -31.13 2.22 15.55
N ARG A 378 -31.86 1.40 16.31
CA ARG A 378 -31.37 0.79 17.56
C ARG A 378 -31.63 -0.72 17.61
N VAL A 379 -30.61 -1.46 18.03
CA VAL A 379 -30.68 -2.91 18.26
C VAL A 379 -30.10 -3.25 19.63
N VAL A 380 -30.80 -4.09 20.41
CA VAL A 380 -30.28 -4.70 21.62
C VAL A 380 -30.33 -6.21 21.44
N LEU A 381 -29.15 -6.84 21.44
CA LEU A 381 -29.00 -8.28 21.24
C LEU A 381 -29.28 -9.07 22.54
N PRO A 382 -29.72 -10.34 22.44
CA PRO A 382 -29.97 -11.16 23.60
C PRO A 382 -28.69 -11.60 24.30
N GLU A 383 -28.78 -11.80 25.60
CA GLU A 383 -27.70 -12.35 26.42
C GLU A 383 -27.36 -13.78 26.00
N GLY A 384 -26.08 -14.16 26.19
CA GLY A 384 -25.60 -15.52 25.91
C GLY A 384 -25.22 -15.81 24.48
N LEU A 385 -25.27 -14.82 23.56
CA LEU A 385 -24.72 -15.01 22.21
C LEU A 385 -23.19 -15.20 22.29
N PRO A 386 -22.62 -16.23 21.62
CA PRO A 386 -21.18 -16.46 21.60
C PRO A 386 -20.45 -15.50 20.60
N ARG A 387 -21.18 -15.02 19.60
CA ARG A 387 -20.66 -14.13 18.55
C ARG A 387 -21.74 -13.22 17.99
N VAL A 388 -21.31 -12.15 17.34
CA VAL A 388 -22.16 -11.38 16.42
C VAL A 388 -22.24 -12.16 15.12
N GLY A 389 -23.47 -12.48 14.69
CA GLY A 389 -23.70 -13.34 13.51
C GLY A 389 -23.25 -12.70 12.19
N LYS A 390 -22.92 -13.55 11.21
CA LYS A 390 -22.58 -13.10 9.85
C LYS A 390 -23.73 -12.25 9.29
N TYR A 391 -23.40 -11.11 8.63
CA TYR A 391 -24.36 -10.20 7.99
C TYR A 391 -25.40 -9.58 8.93
N LEU A 392 -25.26 -9.65 10.25
CA LEU A 392 -26.30 -9.28 11.21
C LEU A 392 -27.01 -7.96 10.86
N CYS A 393 -26.29 -6.89 10.68
CA CYS A 393 -26.78 -5.54 10.35
C CYS A 393 -26.29 -5.02 8.99
N SER A 394 -25.78 -5.89 8.12
CA SER A 394 -25.19 -5.48 6.85
C SER A 394 -26.09 -4.51 6.07
N TYR A 395 -25.53 -3.36 5.67
CA TYR A 395 -26.24 -2.29 4.94
C TYR A 395 -27.47 -1.71 5.63
N SER A 396 -27.63 -1.90 6.95
CA SER A 396 -28.72 -1.31 7.72
C SER A 396 -28.42 0.17 8.07
N SER A 397 -29.47 0.87 8.54
CA SER A 397 -29.35 2.25 9.06
C SER A 397 -29.11 2.32 10.57
N VAL A 398 -28.68 1.23 11.18
CA VAL A 398 -28.45 1.14 12.63
C VAL A 398 -27.44 2.20 13.07
N VAL A 399 -27.84 2.98 14.08
CA VAL A 399 -27.05 4.03 14.72
C VAL A 399 -26.44 3.53 16.02
N SER A 400 -27.19 2.69 16.74
CA SER A 400 -26.82 2.14 18.04
C SER A 400 -27.06 0.66 18.14
N ILE A 401 -26.05 -0.08 18.62
CA ILE A 401 -26.18 -1.50 18.93
C ILE A 401 -25.65 -1.81 20.33
N THR A 402 -26.42 -2.63 21.07
CA THR A 402 -25.98 -3.20 22.34
C THR A 402 -25.69 -4.67 22.14
N VAL A 403 -24.44 -5.08 22.40
CA VAL A 403 -23.92 -6.44 22.25
C VAL A 403 -23.61 -7.02 23.62
N PRO A 404 -24.02 -8.26 23.94
CA PRO A 404 -23.71 -8.88 25.23
C PRO A 404 -22.21 -9.10 25.41
N GLN A 405 -21.75 -9.05 26.65
CA GLN A 405 -20.34 -9.19 27.03
C GLN A 405 -19.80 -10.61 26.83
N THR A 406 -20.65 -11.58 26.53
CA THR A 406 -20.31 -12.98 26.22
C THR A 406 -19.76 -13.18 24.81
N VAL A 407 -19.89 -12.16 23.93
CA VAL A 407 -19.45 -12.22 22.55
C VAL A 407 -17.92 -12.25 22.46
N GLU A 408 -17.38 -13.28 21.80
CA GLU A 408 -15.93 -13.44 21.57
C GLU A 408 -15.50 -13.19 20.12
N SER A 409 -16.44 -13.08 19.18
CA SER A 409 -16.13 -12.81 17.77
C SER A 409 -17.21 -11.99 17.06
N VAL A 410 -16.79 -11.29 15.99
CA VAL A 410 -17.69 -10.62 15.05
C VAL A 410 -17.64 -11.34 13.71
N GLY A 411 -18.81 -11.77 13.23
CA GLY A 411 -18.95 -12.56 12.02
C GLY A 411 -18.65 -11.76 10.73
N GLU A 412 -18.46 -12.50 9.65
CA GLU A 412 -18.28 -11.96 8.30
C GLU A 412 -19.39 -10.97 7.94
N LYS A 413 -19.04 -9.79 7.41
CA LYS A 413 -19.97 -8.73 6.96
C LYS A 413 -21.00 -8.27 8.00
N ALA A 414 -20.79 -8.54 9.29
CA ALA A 414 -21.78 -8.28 10.34
C ALA A 414 -22.31 -6.84 10.35
N PHE A 415 -21.43 -5.87 10.14
CA PHE A 415 -21.74 -4.43 10.11
C PHE A 415 -21.31 -3.76 8.79
N ARG A 416 -21.12 -4.53 7.73
CA ARG A 416 -20.77 -4.00 6.42
C ARG A 416 -21.74 -2.94 5.96
N GLY A 417 -21.24 -1.76 5.56
CA GLY A 417 -22.08 -0.66 5.06
C GLY A 417 -22.98 0.00 6.10
N CYS A 418 -22.74 -0.21 7.40
CA CYS A 418 -23.45 0.45 8.49
C CYS A 418 -22.95 1.89 8.68
N LYS A 419 -23.22 2.76 7.70
CA LYS A 419 -22.69 4.13 7.61
C LYS A 419 -23.17 5.09 8.71
N LYS A 420 -24.03 4.63 9.62
CA LYS A 420 -24.55 5.41 10.75
C LYS A 420 -24.23 4.81 12.11
N LEU A 421 -23.53 3.67 12.17
CA LEU A 421 -23.22 2.98 13.43
C LEU A 421 -22.12 3.72 14.19
N VAL A 422 -22.51 4.60 15.11
CA VAL A 422 -21.59 5.41 15.92
C VAL A 422 -21.62 5.07 17.40
N TYR A 423 -22.72 4.47 17.88
CA TYR A 423 -22.85 4.05 19.29
C TYR A 423 -22.88 2.53 19.40
N HIS A 424 -21.91 1.94 20.03
CA HIS A 424 -21.82 0.51 20.29
C HIS A 424 -21.11 0.22 21.61
N ASN A 425 -21.37 -0.94 22.17
CA ASN A 425 -20.65 -1.50 23.32
C ASN A 425 -20.05 -2.87 22.98
N ILE A 426 -19.59 -3.04 21.73
CA ILE A 426 -18.95 -4.28 21.30
C ILE A 426 -17.77 -4.56 22.24
N PRO A 427 -17.75 -5.72 22.94
CA PRO A 427 -16.66 -6.06 23.84
C PRO A 427 -15.35 -6.30 23.06
N ALA A 428 -14.23 -6.36 23.79
CA ALA A 428 -12.95 -6.77 23.21
C ALA A 428 -13.02 -8.23 22.77
N VAL A 429 -13.13 -8.45 21.45
CA VAL A 429 -13.26 -9.75 20.80
C VAL A 429 -11.92 -10.35 20.42
N LYS A 430 -11.87 -11.69 20.17
CA LYS A 430 -10.68 -12.39 19.71
C LYS A 430 -10.59 -12.48 18.18
N GLU A 431 -11.75 -12.53 17.51
CA GLU A 431 -11.80 -12.71 16.07
C GLU A 431 -12.74 -11.69 15.41
N ILE A 432 -12.31 -11.12 14.27
CA ILE A 432 -13.10 -10.23 13.43
C ILE A 432 -13.12 -10.83 12.02
N GLY A 433 -14.31 -11.12 11.52
CA GLY A 433 -14.54 -11.75 10.23
C GLY A 433 -14.23 -10.83 9.04
N GLU A 434 -14.24 -11.43 7.84
CA GLU A 434 -14.06 -10.71 6.58
C GLU A 434 -15.14 -9.65 6.39
N TYR A 435 -14.75 -8.45 5.94
CA TYR A 435 -15.65 -7.31 5.69
C TYR A 435 -16.52 -6.90 6.90
N ALA A 436 -16.19 -7.32 8.13
CA ALA A 436 -17.06 -7.16 9.29
C ALA A 436 -17.52 -5.71 9.52
N PHE A 437 -16.65 -4.74 9.32
CA PHE A 437 -16.89 -3.30 9.49
C PHE A 437 -16.57 -2.51 8.21
N GLU A 438 -16.57 -3.15 7.04
CA GLU A 438 -16.34 -2.45 5.77
C GLU A 438 -17.38 -1.33 5.58
N ASP A 439 -16.94 -0.10 5.27
CA ASP A 439 -17.78 1.10 5.14
C ASP A 439 -18.67 1.40 6.36
N ALA A 440 -18.29 1.00 7.56
CA ALA A 440 -19.00 1.29 8.79
C ALA A 440 -18.51 2.61 9.44
N ALA A 441 -19.42 3.36 10.07
CA ALA A 441 -19.07 4.62 10.75
C ALA A 441 -18.42 4.43 12.15
N VAL A 442 -18.00 3.21 12.48
CA VAL A 442 -17.35 2.90 13.76
C VAL A 442 -16.03 3.65 13.87
N THR A 443 -15.88 4.47 14.91
CA THR A 443 -14.69 5.30 15.15
C THR A 443 -13.74 4.68 16.18
N THR A 444 -14.26 3.90 17.11
CA THR A 444 -13.47 3.26 18.17
C THR A 444 -13.92 1.83 18.38
N LEU A 445 -12.97 0.92 18.51
CA LEU A 445 -13.21 -0.48 18.87
C LEU A 445 -11.99 -0.99 19.64
N ASP A 446 -12.22 -1.73 20.72
CA ASP A 446 -11.12 -2.36 21.47
C ASP A 446 -10.63 -3.59 20.70
N LEU A 447 -9.48 -3.44 20.02
CA LEU A 447 -8.81 -4.50 19.26
C LEU A 447 -7.68 -5.19 20.05
N SER A 448 -7.45 -4.81 21.31
CA SER A 448 -6.33 -5.29 22.12
C SER A 448 -6.31 -6.80 22.37
N ARG A 449 -7.46 -7.49 22.20
CA ARG A 449 -7.59 -8.95 22.33
C ARG A 449 -7.71 -9.69 20.99
N VAL A 450 -7.73 -8.95 19.88
CA VAL A 450 -7.89 -9.59 18.55
C VAL A 450 -6.65 -10.42 18.23
N GLU A 451 -6.86 -11.68 17.92
CA GLU A 451 -5.85 -12.64 17.47
C GLU A 451 -5.97 -12.89 15.96
N LYS A 452 -7.19 -12.82 15.42
CA LYS A 452 -7.47 -13.04 14.00
C LYS A 452 -8.35 -11.92 13.46
N ILE A 453 -7.95 -11.42 12.29
CA ILE A 453 -8.66 -10.40 11.57
C ILE A 453 -8.86 -10.84 10.11
N GLY A 454 -10.03 -10.60 9.56
CA GLY A 454 -10.40 -11.04 8.21
C GLY A 454 -9.98 -10.05 7.12
N PHE A 455 -10.01 -10.53 5.87
CA PHE A 455 -9.85 -9.74 4.66
C PHE A 455 -10.81 -8.53 4.67
N SER A 456 -10.30 -7.33 4.36
CA SER A 456 -11.10 -6.11 4.23
C SER A 456 -11.95 -5.76 5.48
N ALA A 457 -11.59 -6.27 6.66
CA ALA A 457 -12.44 -6.21 7.86
C ALA A 457 -12.87 -4.79 8.26
N PHE A 458 -12.04 -3.78 8.04
CA PHE A 458 -12.28 -2.37 8.36
C PHE A 458 -12.21 -1.44 7.15
N SER A 459 -12.07 -1.98 5.93
CA SER A 459 -11.92 -1.15 4.73
C SER A 459 -12.98 -0.06 4.64
N GLY A 460 -12.57 1.21 4.47
CA GLY A 460 -13.49 2.35 4.40
C GLY A 460 -14.17 2.73 5.72
N SER A 461 -13.79 2.13 6.85
CA SER A 461 -14.36 2.50 8.16
C SER A 461 -13.72 3.78 8.73
N ASN A 462 -14.43 4.40 9.70
CA ASN A 462 -13.96 5.62 10.36
C ASN A 462 -13.08 5.35 11.60
N ILE A 463 -12.51 4.15 11.72
CA ILE A 463 -11.71 3.78 12.90
C ILE A 463 -10.49 4.71 13.04
N THR A 464 -10.25 5.19 14.27
CA THR A 464 -9.17 6.15 14.57
C THR A 464 -7.93 5.50 15.18
N ALA A 465 -8.10 4.35 15.83
CA ALA A 465 -7.02 3.62 16.50
C ALA A 465 -7.16 2.11 16.31
N ALA A 466 -6.03 1.40 16.20
CA ALA A 466 -5.95 -0.05 16.10
C ALA A 466 -4.78 -0.59 16.94
N ASP A 467 -5.08 -1.21 18.09
CA ASP A 467 -4.10 -1.99 18.85
C ASP A 467 -4.12 -3.44 18.35
N LEU A 468 -3.15 -3.80 17.51
CA LEU A 468 -2.99 -5.12 16.91
C LEU A 468 -1.86 -5.92 17.58
N SER A 469 -1.59 -5.68 18.87
CA SER A 469 -0.47 -6.31 19.59
C SER A 469 -0.52 -7.83 19.66
N ASN A 470 -1.69 -8.45 19.43
CA ASN A 470 -1.87 -9.90 19.45
C ASN A 470 -2.08 -10.51 18.06
N VAL A 471 -2.09 -9.69 16.99
CA VAL A 471 -2.30 -10.15 15.62
C VAL A 471 -0.97 -10.51 14.99
N ASP A 472 -0.86 -11.71 14.44
CA ASP A 472 0.35 -12.19 13.73
C ASP A 472 0.28 -12.01 12.21
N SER A 473 -0.91 -11.78 11.66
CA SER A 473 -1.14 -11.61 10.23
C SER A 473 -2.24 -10.57 9.97
N ILE A 474 -1.95 -9.57 9.15
CA ILE A 474 -2.91 -8.56 8.69
C ILE A 474 -3.23 -8.84 7.22
N PRO A 475 -4.42 -9.40 6.90
CA PRO A 475 -4.81 -9.72 5.53
C PRO A 475 -4.89 -8.52 4.60
N ASP A 476 -5.05 -8.80 3.30
CA ASP A 476 -5.22 -7.78 2.28
C ASP A 476 -6.40 -6.86 2.60
N LYS A 477 -6.22 -5.57 2.34
CA LYS A 477 -7.23 -4.50 2.45
C LYS A 477 -7.83 -4.32 3.86
N THR A 478 -7.28 -4.92 4.91
CA THR A 478 -7.86 -4.90 6.26
C THR A 478 -8.27 -3.49 6.71
N PHE A 479 -7.40 -2.49 6.56
CA PHE A 479 -7.65 -1.08 6.90
C PHE A 479 -7.58 -0.16 5.67
N ARG A 480 -7.84 -0.70 4.48
CA ARG A 480 -7.82 0.10 3.25
C ARG A 480 -8.79 1.28 3.36
N GLN A 481 -8.33 2.52 3.05
CA GLN A 481 -9.14 3.73 3.11
C GLN A 481 -9.74 4.03 4.50
N CYS A 482 -9.08 3.57 5.58
CA CYS A 482 -9.38 4.06 6.92
C CYS A 482 -8.74 5.44 7.11
N TYR A 483 -9.34 6.45 6.50
CA TYR A 483 -8.76 7.79 6.40
C TYR A 483 -8.48 8.43 7.76
N ALA A 484 -9.23 8.06 8.79
CA ALA A 484 -9.13 8.58 10.15
C ALA A 484 -8.16 7.81 11.05
N LEU A 485 -7.61 6.68 10.59
CA LEU A 485 -6.70 5.86 11.38
C LEU A 485 -5.38 6.60 11.62
N SER A 486 -5.15 7.03 12.86
CA SER A 486 -3.99 7.83 13.27
C SER A 486 -3.10 7.13 14.29
N ASP A 487 -3.65 6.19 15.08
CA ASP A 487 -2.94 5.43 16.10
C ASP A 487 -2.93 3.95 15.75
N LEU A 488 -1.73 3.42 15.41
CA LEU A 488 -1.53 2.04 15.02
C LEU A 488 -0.43 1.42 15.85
N LYS A 489 -0.75 0.32 16.54
CA LYS A 489 0.22 -0.49 17.23
C LYS A 489 0.26 -1.90 16.65
N LEU A 490 1.42 -2.30 16.11
CA LEU A 490 1.65 -3.61 15.53
C LEU A 490 2.22 -4.59 16.57
N SER A 491 2.00 -5.88 16.33
CA SER A 491 2.55 -6.96 17.14
C SER A 491 4.03 -7.20 16.85
N ASP A 492 4.82 -7.48 17.89
CA ASP A 492 6.21 -7.95 17.74
C ASP A 492 6.30 -9.34 17.08
N LYS A 493 5.17 -10.04 16.91
CA LYS A 493 5.06 -11.35 16.24
C LYS A 493 4.47 -11.24 14.84
N LEU A 494 4.14 -10.05 14.39
CA LEU A 494 3.54 -9.84 13.08
C LEU A 494 4.49 -10.30 11.98
N TYR A 495 4.07 -11.29 11.18
CA TYR A 495 4.89 -11.83 10.09
C TYR A 495 4.37 -11.45 8.69
N TYR A 496 3.12 -11.02 8.57
CA TYR A 496 2.47 -10.76 7.29
C TYR A 496 1.65 -9.47 7.31
N VAL A 497 1.90 -8.59 6.35
CA VAL A 497 1.07 -7.43 6.02
C VAL A 497 0.64 -7.56 4.57
N GLY A 498 -0.65 -7.74 4.34
CA GLY A 498 -1.25 -8.01 3.04
C GLY A 498 -1.25 -6.81 2.09
N GLY A 499 -1.60 -7.07 0.83
CA GLY A 499 -1.73 -6.04 -0.18
C GLY A 499 -2.80 -5.01 0.17
N ASN A 500 -2.48 -3.70 -0.02
CA ASN A 500 -3.38 -2.59 0.32
C ASN A 500 -3.84 -2.56 1.78
N ALA A 501 -3.19 -3.25 2.72
CA ALA A 501 -3.66 -3.38 4.10
C ALA A 501 -3.91 -2.03 4.79
N PHE A 502 -3.08 -1.02 4.54
CA PHE A 502 -3.16 0.35 5.06
C PHE A 502 -3.18 1.41 3.95
N SER A 503 -3.53 1.00 2.73
CA SER A 503 -3.63 1.93 1.60
C SER A 503 -4.64 3.02 1.87
N GLY A 504 -4.26 4.30 1.69
CA GLY A 504 -5.14 5.46 1.90
C GLY A 504 -5.43 5.77 3.37
N CYS A 505 -4.66 5.25 4.34
CA CYS A 505 -4.77 5.67 5.76
C CYS A 505 -4.11 7.05 5.94
N GLU A 506 -4.76 8.11 5.46
CA GLU A 506 -4.17 9.45 5.33
C GLU A 506 -3.79 10.11 6.66
N SER A 507 -4.46 9.75 7.77
CA SER A 507 -4.13 10.24 9.11
C SER A 507 -2.98 9.48 9.78
N LEU A 508 -2.51 8.35 9.21
CA LEU A 508 -1.48 7.51 9.81
C LEU A 508 -0.10 8.16 9.65
N GLY A 509 0.38 8.84 10.69
CA GLY A 509 1.62 9.64 10.62
C GLY A 509 2.91 8.85 10.77
N SER A 510 2.89 7.71 11.43
CA SER A 510 4.07 6.88 11.69
C SER A 510 3.73 5.40 11.85
N VAL A 511 4.71 4.54 11.58
CA VAL A 511 4.63 3.10 11.82
C VAL A 511 5.99 2.55 12.25
N VAL A 512 5.96 1.54 13.14
CA VAL A 512 7.13 0.75 13.52
C VAL A 512 6.97 -0.64 12.92
N LEU A 513 7.86 -1.04 12.01
CA LEU A 513 7.86 -2.34 11.35
C LEU A 513 8.72 -3.32 12.16
N PRO A 514 8.16 -4.44 12.69
CA PRO A 514 8.86 -5.33 13.60
C PRO A 514 9.87 -6.27 12.92
N GLU A 515 10.79 -6.83 13.70
CA GLU A 515 11.80 -7.81 13.23
C GLU A 515 11.20 -9.15 12.78
N SER A 516 9.98 -9.46 13.20
CA SER A 516 9.29 -10.70 12.82
C SER A 516 8.71 -10.67 11.41
N LEU A 517 8.65 -9.48 10.77
CA LEU A 517 7.90 -9.28 9.54
C LEU A 517 8.58 -9.98 8.35
N GLY A 518 7.93 -11.00 7.81
CA GLY A 518 8.40 -11.79 6.67
C GLY A 518 7.88 -11.31 5.31
N TYR A 519 6.75 -10.57 5.28
CA TYR A 519 6.11 -10.14 4.03
C TYR A 519 5.39 -8.80 4.17
N ILE A 520 5.58 -7.92 3.20
CA ILE A 520 4.86 -6.65 3.02
C ILE A 520 4.30 -6.64 1.59
N GLY A 521 2.97 -6.65 1.48
CA GLY A 521 2.24 -6.80 0.21
C GLY A 521 2.28 -5.57 -0.70
N VAL A 522 1.85 -5.77 -1.94
CA VAL A 522 1.72 -4.73 -2.97
C VAL A 522 0.82 -3.60 -2.46
N TYR A 523 1.30 -2.35 -2.56
CA TYR A 523 0.54 -1.17 -2.13
C TYR A 523 0.14 -1.17 -0.65
N ALA A 524 0.81 -1.91 0.22
CA ALA A 524 0.43 -2.09 1.62
C ALA A 524 0.15 -0.77 2.35
N PHE A 525 0.95 0.26 2.11
CA PHE A 525 0.84 1.61 2.72
C PHE A 525 0.67 2.73 1.69
N VAL A 526 0.37 2.41 0.43
CA VAL A 526 0.29 3.41 -0.65
C VAL A 526 -0.70 4.53 -0.30
N GLY A 527 -0.29 5.79 -0.47
CA GLY A 527 -1.16 6.95 -0.20
C GLY A 527 -1.54 7.12 1.28
N SER A 528 -0.88 6.43 2.21
CA SER A 528 -1.05 6.71 3.64
C SER A 528 -0.29 7.96 4.06
N GLY A 529 -0.69 8.56 5.21
CA GLY A 529 -0.10 9.79 5.73
C GLY A 529 1.29 9.63 6.39
N LEU A 530 1.97 8.49 6.17
CA LEU A 530 3.24 8.16 6.82
C LEU A 530 4.33 9.21 6.53
N LYS A 531 4.75 9.92 7.56
CA LYS A 531 5.90 10.84 7.58
C LYS A 531 7.15 10.15 8.12
N ASN A 532 6.97 9.18 9.01
CA ASN A 532 8.05 8.45 9.66
C ASN A 532 7.79 6.94 9.61
N ILE A 533 8.81 6.18 9.19
CA ILE A 533 8.80 4.73 9.20
C ILE A 533 10.04 4.27 9.97
N GLU A 534 9.83 3.67 11.15
CA GLU A 534 10.88 2.98 11.89
C GLU A 534 10.91 1.53 11.42
N SER A 535 12.06 1.10 10.90
CA SER A 535 12.18 -0.22 10.27
C SER A 535 13.18 -1.08 11.02
N HIS A 536 12.71 -2.22 11.53
CA HIS A 536 13.49 -3.31 12.11
C HIS A 536 13.39 -4.58 11.26
N LEU A 537 13.11 -4.44 9.96
CA LEU A 537 12.87 -5.55 9.05
C LEU A 537 14.05 -6.52 8.99
N PRO A 538 13.79 -7.85 9.02
CA PRO A 538 14.83 -8.84 8.78
C PRO A 538 15.31 -8.78 7.33
N ALA A 539 16.53 -9.19 7.09
CA ALA A 539 17.14 -9.21 5.76
C ALA A 539 16.35 -10.04 4.73
N THR A 540 15.57 -11.01 5.20
CA THR A 540 14.79 -11.93 4.36
C THR A 540 13.34 -11.49 4.14
N CYS A 541 12.91 -10.36 4.73
CA CYS A 541 11.56 -9.85 4.54
C CYS A 541 11.27 -9.62 3.05
N GLU A 542 10.20 -10.19 2.56
CA GLU A 542 9.72 -9.94 1.21
C GLU A 542 8.94 -8.63 1.17
N ILE A 543 9.44 -7.67 0.39
CA ILE A 543 8.81 -6.36 0.23
C ILE A 543 8.33 -6.27 -1.22
N GLU A 544 7.03 -6.20 -1.40
CA GLU A 544 6.42 -6.08 -2.70
C GLU A 544 6.55 -4.66 -3.27
N LYS A 545 6.39 -4.56 -4.58
CA LYS A 545 6.47 -3.29 -5.29
C LYS A 545 5.50 -2.26 -4.73
N ASP A 546 5.93 -1.02 -4.76
CA ASP A 546 5.12 0.18 -4.47
C ASP A 546 4.45 0.17 -3.09
N ALA A 547 4.96 -0.66 -2.15
CA ALA A 547 4.39 -0.82 -0.82
C ALA A 547 4.23 0.51 -0.05
N PHE A 548 5.11 1.50 -0.28
CA PHE A 548 5.14 2.79 0.42
C PHE A 548 4.95 4.00 -0.52
N GLU A 549 4.59 3.78 -1.78
CA GLU A 549 4.47 4.84 -2.78
C GLU A 549 3.39 5.86 -2.38
N TRP A 550 3.57 7.12 -2.76
CA TRP A 550 2.68 8.26 -2.46
C TRP A 550 2.46 8.52 -0.96
N THR A 551 3.38 8.10 -0.10
CA THR A 551 3.42 8.54 1.29
C THR A 551 4.27 9.81 1.41
N PRO A 552 4.02 10.72 2.39
CA PRO A 552 4.91 11.86 2.67
C PRO A 552 6.36 11.44 2.94
N TRP A 553 6.57 10.26 3.55
CA TRP A 553 7.90 9.68 3.73
C TRP A 553 8.56 9.38 2.39
N TYR A 554 7.84 8.75 1.46
CA TYR A 554 8.33 8.43 0.12
C TYR A 554 8.72 9.71 -0.63
N GLU A 555 7.83 10.71 -0.70
CA GLU A 555 8.06 11.99 -1.39
C GLU A 555 9.24 12.78 -0.82
N THR A 556 9.50 12.66 0.48
CA THR A 556 10.62 13.33 1.15
C THR A 556 11.96 12.65 0.89
N ASN A 557 11.98 11.30 0.80
CA ASN A 557 13.21 10.51 0.73
C ASN A 557 13.57 10.05 -0.68
N ALA A 558 12.60 9.98 -1.61
CA ALA A 558 12.85 9.62 -2.99
C ALA A 558 13.56 10.77 -3.72
N LYS A 559 14.75 10.49 -4.25
CA LYS A 559 15.55 11.45 -5.02
C LYS A 559 15.66 10.99 -6.45
N GLU A 560 15.54 11.93 -7.36
CA GLU A 560 15.59 11.70 -8.80
C GLU A 560 16.87 10.95 -9.21
N ASN A 561 16.70 9.84 -9.93
CA ASN A 561 17.76 8.94 -10.40
C ASN A 561 18.59 8.28 -9.28
N GLU A 562 18.01 8.11 -8.09
CA GLU A 562 18.63 7.40 -6.97
C GLU A 562 17.81 6.19 -6.51
N ILE A 563 18.46 5.28 -5.78
CA ILE A 563 17.80 4.17 -5.12
C ILE A 563 17.26 4.65 -3.76
N LEU A 564 15.96 4.46 -3.54
CA LEU A 564 15.32 4.72 -2.27
C LEU A 564 15.54 3.54 -1.31
N TYR A 565 15.90 3.85 -0.07
CA TYR A 565 16.17 2.86 0.97
C TYR A 565 15.23 3.02 2.17
N LEU A 566 14.77 1.88 2.69
CA LEU A 566 14.09 1.76 3.97
C LEU A 566 14.96 0.91 4.90
N GLY A 567 15.64 1.54 5.88
CA GLY A 567 16.60 0.83 6.72
C GLY A 567 17.70 0.15 5.90
N ASN A 568 17.80 -1.18 6.00
CA ASN A 568 18.71 -2.03 5.24
C ASN A 568 18.15 -2.55 3.91
N ALA A 569 16.95 -2.14 3.51
CA ALA A 569 16.31 -2.57 2.27
C ALA A 569 16.40 -1.50 1.18
N ALA A 570 16.81 -1.89 -0.04
CA ALA A 570 16.68 -1.10 -1.25
C ALA A 570 15.28 -1.34 -1.84
N ILE A 571 14.41 -0.32 -1.85
CA ILE A 571 12.99 -0.55 -2.15
C ILE A 571 12.55 -0.08 -3.53
N LYS A 572 13.16 0.95 -4.09
CA LYS A 572 12.81 1.46 -5.43
C LYS A 572 13.95 2.27 -6.05
N TYR A 573 14.16 2.14 -7.37
CA TYR A 573 14.89 3.13 -8.16
C TYR A 573 13.89 4.18 -8.62
N TYR A 574 14.06 5.43 -8.14
CA TYR A 574 13.10 6.50 -8.36
C TYR A 574 13.48 7.40 -9.54
N TYR A 575 12.53 7.71 -10.42
CA TYR A 575 12.64 8.68 -11.50
C TYR A 575 11.23 9.22 -11.86
N LYS A 576 11.15 10.44 -12.40
CA LYS A 576 9.88 11.07 -12.77
C LYS A 576 9.49 10.79 -14.22
N ASP A 577 10.39 11.14 -15.17
CA ASP A 577 10.08 11.06 -16.59
C ASP A 577 11.03 10.12 -17.35
N ASN A 578 12.22 10.61 -17.69
CA ASN A 578 13.25 9.84 -18.40
C ASN A 578 14.49 9.74 -17.52
N PRO A 579 14.75 8.57 -16.92
CA PRO A 579 15.88 8.44 -16.00
C PRO A 579 17.20 8.66 -16.68
N VAL A 580 18.09 9.38 -16.01
CA VAL A 580 19.51 9.46 -16.39
C VAL A 580 20.25 8.32 -15.69
N VAL A 581 20.37 7.20 -16.38
CA VAL A 581 20.92 5.98 -15.77
C VAL A 581 22.44 5.97 -15.96
N ALA A 582 23.16 5.83 -14.86
CA ALA A 582 24.60 5.68 -14.85
C ALA A 582 25.03 4.33 -15.44
N GLU A 583 26.24 4.26 -16.01
CA GLU A 583 26.81 3.00 -16.53
C GLU A 583 26.96 1.93 -15.44
N LYS A 584 27.12 2.36 -14.19
CA LYS A 584 27.34 1.50 -13.04
C LYS A 584 26.45 1.94 -11.86
N TRP A 585 25.73 0.98 -11.29
CA TRP A 585 25.09 1.14 -9.98
C TRP A 585 25.93 0.47 -8.89
N VAL A 586 26.03 1.16 -7.75
CA VAL A 586 26.67 0.61 -6.54
C VAL A 586 25.65 0.75 -5.41
N LEU A 587 25.11 -0.37 -4.95
CA LEU A 587 24.21 -0.37 -3.81
C LEU A 587 24.98 0.00 -2.54
N ARG A 588 24.32 0.71 -1.63
CA ARG A 588 24.89 1.19 -0.37
C ARG A 588 25.36 0.01 0.48
N GLU A 589 26.56 0.13 1.08
CA GLU A 589 27.04 -0.84 2.09
C GLU A 589 26.06 -0.93 3.27
N GLY A 590 25.87 -2.13 3.80
CA GLY A 590 24.84 -2.43 4.80
C GLY A 590 23.46 -2.71 4.21
N THR A 591 23.28 -2.66 2.86
CA THR A 591 22.06 -3.17 2.24
C THR A 591 22.04 -4.69 2.33
N GLU A 592 20.97 -5.24 2.89
CA GLU A 592 20.79 -6.70 3.08
C GLU A 592 19.66 -7.25 2.21
N ASN A 593 18.71 -6.39 1.82
CA ASN A 593 17.50 -6.77 1.13
C ASN A 593 17.25 -5.88 -0.09
N ILE A 594 16.78 -6.46 -1.17
CA ILE A 594 16.28 -5.76 -2.36
C ILE A 594 14.82 -6.17 -2.55
N ALA A 595 13.91 -5.17 -2.58
CA ALA A 595 12.48 -5.39 -2.76
C ALA A 595 12.14 -5.97 -4.14
N ASN A 596 10.96 -6.58 -4.23
CA ASN A 596 10.43 -7.08 -5.50
C ASN A 596 10.15 -5.90 -6.45
N GLU A 597 10.46 -6.08 -7.72
CA GLU A 597 10.27 -5.05 -8.75
C GLU A 597 10.82 -3.66 -8.36
N MET A 598 11.95 -3.62 -7.61
CA MET A 598 12.64 -2.36 -7.26
C MET A 598 12.88 -1.49 -8.50
N VAL A 599 13.08 -2.12 -9.65
CA VAL A 599 13.24 -1.48 -10.96
C VAL A 599 11.98 -1.69 -11.79
N THR A 600 11.23 -0.61 -11.99
CA THR A 600 10.07 -0.62 -12.90
C THR A 600 10.53 -0.57 -14.36
N ASP A 601 9.72 -1.14 -15.28
CA ASP A 601 9.99 -1.09 -16.72
C ASP A 601 11.40 -1.50 -17.15
N ARG A 602 11.98 -2.51 -16.52
CA ARG A 602 13.37 -2.99 -16.67
C ARG A 602 13.81 -3.31 -18.11
N TYR A 603 12.88 -3.42 -19.04
CA TYR A 603 13.13 -3.67 -20.47
C TYR A 603 13.22 -2.39 -21.32
N ARG A 604 13.09 -1.21 -20.73
CA ARG A 604 13.11 0.06 -21.46
C ARG A 604 14.52 0.50 -21.82
N ASP A 605 14.65 1.12 -22.98
CA ASP A 605 15.92 1.59 -23.54
C ASP A 605 16.66 2.62 -22.67
N TYR A 606 15.99 3.29 -21.76
CA TYR A 606 16.64 4.22 -20.86
C TYR A 606 17.63 3.56 -19.88
N TYR A 607 17.53 2.24 -19.66
CA TYR A 607 18.54 1.46 -18.96
C TYR A 607 19.70 1.00 -19.84
N ALA A 608 19.73 1.34 -21.13
CA ALA A 608 20.74 0.88 -22.10
C ALA A 608 22.19 1.20 -21.71
N ASN A 609 22.38 2.28 -20.92
CA ASN A 609 23.70 2.66 -20.41
C ASN A 609 24.17 1.83 -19.21
N LEU A 610 23.25 1.22 -18.44
CA LEU A 610 23.61 0.44 -17.25
C LEU A 610 24.24 -0.89 -17.64
N LYS A 611 25.53 -1.03 -17.36
CA LYS A 611 26.30 -2.25 -17.68
C LYS A 611 26.67 -3.07 -16.45
N THR A 612 26.80 -2.43 -15.31
CA THR A 612 27.28 -3.08 -14.09
C THR A 612 26.46 -2.73 -12.88
N ILE A 613 26.09 -3.73 -12.10
CA ILE A 613 25.52 -3.57 -10.76
C ILE A 613 26.50 -4.17 -9.75
N VAL A 614 26.85 -3.40 -8.71
CA VAL A 614 27.69 -3.86 -7.60
C VAL A 614 26.82 -4.01 -6.36
N LEU A 615 26.72 -5.23 -5.89
CA LEU A 615 26.03 -5.59 -4.67
C LEU A 615 27.00 -5.54 -3.49
N PRO A 616 26.61 -5.04 -2.30
CA PRO A 616 27.43 -5.11 -1.11
C PRO A 616 27.52 -6.55 -0.58
N SER A 617 28.57 -6.82 0.20
CA SER A 617 28.79 -8.15 0.78
C SER A 617 27.71 -8.56 1.79
N THR A 618 26.91 -7.61 2.28
CA THR A 618 25.85 -7.80 3.27
C THR A 618 24.54 -8.34 2.69
N ILE A 619 24.38 -8.36 1.36
CA ILE A 619 23.14 -8.80 0.70
C ILE A 619 22.75 -10.23 1.11
N LYS A 620 21.50 -10.40 1.52
CA LYS A 620 20.86 -11.69 1.87
C LYS A 620 19.75 -12.07 0.90
N ARG A 621 18.99 -11.07 0.43
CA ARG A 621 17.85 -11.28 -0.46
C ARG A 621 17.92 -10.37 -1.67
N ILE A 622 17.70 -10.92 -2.84
CA ILE A 622 17.44 -10.20 -4.10
C ILE A 622 15.98 -10.46 -4.47
N GLY A 623 15.20 -9.40 -4.62
CA GLY A 623 13.79 -9.45 -4.96
C GLY A 623 13.50 -9.93 -6.38
N GLU A 624 12.21 -10.14 -6.67
CA GLU A 624 11.74 -10.51 -7.98
C GLU A 624 12.01 -9.41 -9.01
N ARG A 625 12.30 -9.81 -10.26
CA ARG A 625 12.46 -8.92 -11.42
C ARG A 625 13.39 -7.73 -11.16
N PHE A 626 14.46 -7.95 -10.42
CA PHE A 626 15.38 -6.92 -9.98
C PHE A 626 16.21 -6.29 -11.10
N CYS A 627 16.83 -7.11 -11.95
CA CYS A 627 17.92 -6.67 -12.83
C CYS A 627 17.42 -6.17 -14.19
N PRO A 628 17.78 -4.94 -14.64
CA PRO A 628 17.50 -4.45 -15.99
C PRO A 628 18.15 -5.27 -17.10
N GLU A 629 17.52 -5.30 -18.27
CA GLU A 629 17.94 -6.12 -19.43
C GLU A 629 19.40 -5.88 -19.86
N TYR A 630 19.86 -4.63 -19.85
CA TYR A 630 21.16 -4.24 -20.44
C TYR A 630 22.36 -4.50 -19.55
N VAL A 631 22.17 -5.03 -18.36
CA VAL A 631 23.25 -5.33 -17.40
C VAL A 631 24.07 -6.52 -17.88
N GLU A 632 25.39 -6.32 -18.00
CA GLU A 632 26.37 -7.32 -18.44
C GLU A 632 27.11 -7.98 -17.28
N LYS A 633 27.17 -7.30 -16.11
CA LYS A 633 27.86 -7.79 -14.93
C LYS A 633 27.11 -7.47 -13.64
N CYS A 634 26.88 -8.51 -12.85
CA CYS A 634 26.38 -8.45 -11.47
C CYS A 634 26.92 -9.66 -10.71
N ASP A 635 27.99 -9.47 -9.95
CA ASP A 635 28.60 -10.55 -9.17
C ASP A 635 27.76 -10.77 -7.90
N LEU A 636 27.37 -12.02 -7.62
CA LEU A 636 26.58 -12.39 -6.46
C LEU A 636 27.53 -12.68 -5.26
N PRO A 637 27.44 -11.93 -4.15
CA PRO A 637 28.25 -12.18 -2.95
C PRO A 637 27.93 -13.52 -2.27
N ASP A 638 28.93 -14.13 -1.60
CA ASP A 638 28.79 -15.44 -0.95
C ASP A 638 27.75 -15.48 0.21
N GLY A 639 27.21 -14.34 0.62
CA GLY A 639 26.25 -14.26 1.72
C GLY A 639 24.77 -14.33 1.32
N ILE A 640 24.46 -14.37 0.00
CA ILE A 640 23.08 -14.36 -0.49
C ILE A 640 22.37 -15.66 -0.12
N GLU A 641 21.13 -15.54 0.39
CA GLU A 641 20.30 -16.66 0.80
C GLU A 641 19.09 -16.86 -0.13
N ILE A 642 18.53 -15.76 -0.67
CA ILE A 642 17.30 -15.78 -1.48
C ILE A 642 17.51 -15.00 -2.78
N ILE A 643 17.12 -15.59 -3.91
CA ILE A 643 17.03 -14.93 -5.23
C ILE A 643 15.59 -15.08 -5.72
N GLY A 644 14.90 -13.96 -5.94
CA GLY A 644 13.49 -13.93 -6.36
C GLY A 644 13.26 -14.43 -7.79
N SER A 645 12.00 -14.64 -8.12
CA SER A 645 11.58 -15.08 -9.44
C SER A 645 11.96 -14.04 -10.50
N GLU A 646 12.43 -14.52 -11.67
CA GLU A 646 12.83 -13.65 -12.78
C GLU A 646 13.87 -12.55 -12.40
N ALA A 647 14.57 -12.66 -11.28
CA ALA A 647 15.46 -11.61 -10.77
C ALA A 647 16.48 -11.13 -11.81
N PHE A 648 17.02 -12.03 -12.63
CA PHE A 648 18.01 -11.75 -13.69
C PHE A 648 17.53 -12.25 -15.07
N ARG A 649 16.23 -12.42 -15.25
CA ARG A 649 15.68 -12.87 -16.54
C ARG A 649 15.93 -11.86 -17.64
N SER A 650 16.31 -12.36 -18.85
CA SER A 650 16.50 -11.55 -20.07
C SER A 650 17.59 -10.47 -19.97
N THR A 651 18.60 -10.64 -19.12
CA THR A 651 19.75 -9.72 -19.01
C THR A 651 20.84 -10.01 -20.05
N LYS A 652 21.86 -9.15 -20.11
CA LYS A 652 23.07 -9.33 -20.96
C LYS A 652 24.26 -9.91 -20.17
N LEU A 653 24.01 -10.54 -19.02
CA LEU A 653 25.04 -11.18 -18.21
C LEU A 653 25.89 -12.14 -19.04
N LYS A 654 27.22 -12.08 -18.88
CA LYS A 654 28.19 -12.94 -19.54
C LYS A 654 28.51 -14.22 -18.76
N SER A 655 28.49 -14.10 -17.45
CA SER A 655 28.72 -15.21 -16.55
C SER A 655 27.98 -14.99 -15.22
N VAL A 656 27.67 -16.08 -14.53
CA VAL A 656 27.11 -16.02 -13.18
C VAL A 656 27.69 -17.13 -12.32
N THR A 657 28.00 -16.78 -11.06
CA THR A 657 28.29 -17.75 -10.01
C THR A 657 27.17 -17.66 -8.99
N VAL A 658 26.39 -18.72 -8.83
CA VAL A 658 25.37 -18.86 -7.78
C VAL A 658 26.04 -19.46 -6.55
N PRO A 659 26.13 -18.72 -5.42
CA PRO A 659 26.85 -19.18 -4.23
C PRO A 659 26.18 -20.36 -3.52
N ALA A 660 26.94 -21.09 -2.73
CA ALA A 660 26.45 -22.21 -1.91
C ALA A 660 25.53 -21.77 -0.75
N SER A 661 25.59 -20.50 -0.35
CA SER A 661 24.71 -19.89 0.65
C SER A 661 23.25 -19.76 0.20
N VAL A 662 22.99 -19.80 -1.12
CA VAL A 662 21.65 -19.65 -1.66
C VAL A 662 20.79 -20.86 -1.31
N ARG A 663 19.72 -20.61 -0.55
CA ARG A 663 18.77 -21.61 -0.07
C ARG A 663 17.47 -21.61 -0.86
N GLN A 664 17.12 -20.47 -1.52
CA GLN A 664 15.93 -20.34 -2.30
C GLN A 664 16.21 -19.55 -3.58
N ILE A 665 15.72 -20.08 -4.72
CA ILE A 665 15.74 -19.39 -6.02
C ILE A 665 14.34 -19.49 -6.63
N GLY A 666 13.77 -18.36 -7.06
CA GLY A 666 12.48 -18.31 -7.71
C GLY A 666 12.51 -18.85 -9.15
N TYR A 667 11.34 -19.07 -9.73
CA TYR A 667 11.21 -19.57 -11.11
C TYR A 667 11.85 -18.61 -12.12
N SER A 668 12.43 -19.14 -13.19
CA SER A 668 13.03 -18.37 -14.28
C SER A 668 14.05 -17.29 -13.86
N ALA A 669 14.68 -17.44 -12.67
CA ALA A 669 15.54 -16.41 -12.09
C ALA A 669 16.63 -15.91 -13.03
N PHE A 670 17.18 -16.76 -13.89
CA PHE A 670 18.22 -16.46 -14.89
C PHE A 670 17.79 -16.83 -16.31
N ALA A 671 16.50 -17.05 -16.57
CA ALA A 671 16.03 -17.51 -17.88
C ALA A 671 16.21 -16.45 -18.98
N ASN A 672 16.23 -16.90 -20.25
CA ASN A 672 16.32 -16.06 -21.45
C ASN A 672 17.59 -15.17 -21.54
N ASN A 673 18.68 -15.53 -20.86
CA ASN A 673 19.95 -14.82 -20.92
C ASN A 673 20.78 -15.32 -22.13
N SER A 674 20.47 -14.83 -23.33
CA SER A 674 21.14 -15.24 -24.55
C SER A 674 22.63 -14.89 -24.62
N SER A 675 23.09 -13.95 -23.83
CA SER A 675 24.49 -13.52 -23.71
C SER A 675 25.28 -14.30 -22.66
N LEU A 676 24.62 -15.15 -21.87
CA LEU A 676 25.27 -15.92 -20.80
C LEU A 676 26.08 -17.06 -21.41
N ILE A 677 27.40 -17.08 -21.12
CA ILE A 677 28.36 -18.05 -21.68
C ILE A 677 28.69 -19.15 -20.67
N SER A 678 28.78 -18.77 -19.39
CA SER A 678 29.18 -19.72 -18.35
C SER A 678 28.43 -19.52 -17.04
N VAL A 679 28.15 -20.65 -16.37
CA VAL A 679 27.49 -20.71 -15.06
C VAL A 679 28.31 -21.58 -14.13
N VAL A 680 28.54 -21.11 -12.88
CA VAL A 680 28.94 -21.91 -11.73
C VAL A 680 27.76 -21.95 -10.78
N TYR A 681 27.24 -23.14 -10.53
CA TYR A 681 26.02 -23.33 -9.72
C TYR A 681 26.32 -24.16 -8.47
N ASN A 682 26.32 -23.51 -7.30
CA ASN A 682 26.69 -24.16 -6.03
C ASN A 682 25.52 -24.27 -5.05
N ALA A 683 24.35 -23.72 -5.37
CA ALA A 683 23.21 -23.71 -4.46
C ALA A 683 22.70 -25.12 -4.15
N SER A 684 22.52 -25.40 -2.86
CA SER A 684 22.13 -26.73 -2.37
C SER A 684 20.71 -26.77 -1.76
N GLY A 685 19.95 -25.64 -1.85
CA GLY A 685 18.65 -25.49 -1.25
C GLY A 685 17.55 -26.39 -1.83
N GLU A 686 16.47 -26.51 -1.10
CA GLU A 686 15.24 -27.17 -1.56
C GLU A 686 14.42 -26.19 -2.41
N TRP A 687 14.00 -26.62 -3.60
CA TRP A 687 13.25 -25.79 -4.55
C TRP A 687 11.78 -26.22 -4.60
N GLY A 688 10.86 -25.28 -4.55
CA GLY A 688 9.50 -25.48 -5.06
C GLY A 688 8.50 -26.20 -4.15
N LYS A 689 8.71 -26.31 -2.83
CA LYS A 689 7.67 -26.92 -1.94
C LYS A 689 6.45 -26.03 -1.70
N ASP A 690 6.55 -24.72 -1.85
CA ASP A 690 5.53 -23.76 -1.41
C ASP A 690 4.76 -23.02 -2.52
N TYR A 691 5.00 -23.35 -3.80
CA TYR A 691 4.31 -22.68 -4.89
C TYR A 691 3.37 -23.64 -5.65
N TYR A 692 2.07 -23.54 -5.33
CA TYR A 692 0.98 -24.31 -5.95
C TYR A 692 0.88 -24.16 -7.48
N TYR A 693 1.58 -23.17 -8.08
CA TYR A 693 1.60 -22.87 -9.51
C TYR A 693 2.96 -23.07 -10.21
N ALA A 694 4.03 -23.41 -9.52
CA ALA A 694 5.35 -23.52 -10.12
C ALA A 694 5.60 -24.93 -10.70
N LYS A 695 4.90 -25.28 -11.79
CA LYS A 695 5.21 -26.53 -12.56
C LYS A 695 6.48 -26.42 -13.42
N ASN A 696 6.97 -25.21 -13.74
CA ASN A 696 8.16 -24.99 -14.57
C ASN A 696 9.14 -24.04 -13.87
N ILE A 697 10.12 -24.55 -13.18
CA ILE A 697 11.10 -23.72 -12.44
C ILE A 697 12.12 -23.06 -13.40
N GLY A 698 12.51 -23.70 -14.50
CA GLY A 698 13.27 -23.14 -15.63
C GLY A 698 14.40 -22.16 -15.29
N LEU A 699 15.26 -22.43 -14.29
CA LEU A 699 16.19 -21.43 -13.74
C LEU A 699 17.06 -20.75 -14.80
N PHE A 700 17.61 -21.51 -15.77
CA PHE A 700 18.43 -21.04 -16.88
C PHE A 700 17.78 -21.36 -18.25
N GLU A 701 16.46 -21.50 -18.26
CA GLU A 701 15.72 -21.85 -19.46
C GLU A 701 15.98 -20.83 -20.59
N PHE A 702 16.16 -21.33 -21.83
CA PHE A 702 16.46 -20.53 -23.03
C PHE A 702 17.70 -19.61 -22.94
N CYS A 703 18.69 -19.96 -22.13
CA CYS A 703 20.02 -19.33 -22.19
C CYS A 703 20.79 -19.87 -23.40
N THR A 704 20.40 -19.41 -24.60
CA THR A 704 20.86 -19.95 -25.89
C THR A 704 22.34 -19.80 -26.15
N GLY A 705 23.03 -18.86 -25.47
CA GLY A 705 24.49 -18.65 -25.53
C GLY A 705 25.27 -19.44 -24.49
N LEU A 706 24.61 -20.18 -23.59
CA LEU A 706 25.27 -20.89 -22.49
C LEU A 706 26.07 -22.11 -23.03
N GLU A 707 27.40 -22.02 -22.95
CA GLU A 707 28.31 -23.05 -23.43
C GLU A 707 28.81 -24.00 -22.33
N LYS A 708 29.00 -23.47 -21.11
CA LYS A 708 29.62 -24.20 -20.00
C LYS A 708 28.86 -24.03 -18.70
N VAL A 709 28.60 -25.14 -18.03
CA VAL A 709 28.06 -25.19 -16.66
C VAL A 709 29.03 -25.99 -15.76
N THR A 710 29.29 -25.45 -14.56
CA THR A 710 29.99 -26.17 -13.50
C THR A 710 29.03 -26.30 -12.32
N ILE A 711 28.81 -27.51 -11.85
CA ILE A 711 27.92 -27.86 -10.74
C ILE A 711 28.76 -28.11 -9.48
N GLY A 712 28.46 -27.38 -8.41
CA GLY A 712 29.09 -27.55 -7.12
C GLY A 712 28.83 -28.92 -6.50
N LYS A 713 29.70 -29.32 -5.61
CA LYS A 713 29.67 -30.67 -5.01
C LYS A 713 28.44 -30.98 -4.17
N ASP A 714 27.83 -29.95 -3.54
CA ASP A 714 26.72 -30.09 -2.59
C ASP A 714 25.33 -29.99 -3.25
N VAL A 715 25.25 -29.77 -4.58
CA VAL A 715 24.01 -29.74 -5.36
C VAL A 715 23.41 -31.12 -5.43
N LYS A 716 22.18 -31.30 -4.93
CA LYS A 716 21.52 -32.60 -4.82
C LYS A 716 20.55 -32.90 -5.95
N PHE A 717 19.92 -31.87 -6.55
CA PHE A 717 18.96 -32.10 -7.62
C PHE A 717 18.94 -30.96 -8.64
N PHE A 718 18.54 -31.27 -9.86
CA PHE A 718 18.18 -30.29 -10.87
C PHE A 718 16.67 -30.20 -10.94
N PRO A 719 16.09 -29.00 -10.76
CA PRO A 719 14.66 -28.81 -10.91
C PRO A 719 14.19 -29.02 -12.37
N GLU A 720 12.88 -29.07 -12.55
CA GLU A 720 12.23 -29.12 -13.87
C GLU A 720 12.72 -27.96 -14.75
N SER A 721 13.00 -28.25 -16.04
CA SER A 721 13.41 -27.30 -17.07
C SER A 721 14.66 -26.47 -16.75
N MET A 722 15.51 -26.87 -15.80
CA MET A 722 16.65 -26.07 -15.30
C MET A 722 17.50 -25.44 -16.42
N PHE A 723 17.85 -26.18 -17.47
CA PHE A 723 18.63 -25.75 -18.62
C PHE A 723 17.89 -25.98 -19.94
N ALA A 724 16.56 -26.06 -19.91
CA ALA A 724 15.79 -26.29 -21.14
C ALA A 724 16.06 -25.20 -22.19
N GLY A 725 16.25 -25.58 -23.43
CA GLY A 725 16.55 -24.66 -24.53
C GLY A 725 17.95 -24.03 -24.54
N CYS A 726 18.88 -24.48 -23.67
CA CYS A 726 20.29 -24.04 -23.72
C CYS A 726 21.00 -24.67 -24.92
N SER A 727 20.69 -24.19 -26.13
CA SER A 727 21.09 -24.84 -27.40
C SER A 727 22.58 -24.84 -27.63
N ALA A 728 23.38 -23.92 -27.03
CA ALA A 728 24.84 -23.86 -27.14
C ALA A 728 25.58 -24.68 -26.07
N LEU A 729 24.88 -25.31 -25.13
CA LEU A 729 25.52 -26.03 -24.01
C LEU A 729 26.33 -27.23 -24.54
N VAL A 730 27.65 -27.14 -24.43
CA VAL A 730 28.57 -28.20 -24.89
C VAL A 730 29.25 -28.92 -23.72
N LYS A 731 29.33 -28.26 -22.54
CA LYS A 731 30.11 -28.78 -21.41
C LYS A 731 29.37 -28.63 -20.07
N LEU A 732 29.03 -29.77 -19.48
CA LEU A 732 28.54 -29.87 -18.11
C LEU A 732 29.59 -30.55 -17.24
N ASN A 733 30.14 -29.82 -16.27
CA ASN A 733 31.14 -30.32 -15.34
C ASN A 733 30.52 -30.46 -13.94
N PHE A 734 30.90 -31.48 -13.24
CA PHE A 734 30.64 -31.68 -11.82
C PHE A 734 31.93 -31.50 -11.02
N GLU A 735 31.81 -30.81 -9.88
CA GLU A 735 32.92 -30.83 -8.91
C GLU A 735 33.13 -32.23 -8.36
N ALA A 736 34.33 -32.48 -7.86
CA ALA A 736 34.64 -33.76 -7.24
C ALA A 736 33.71 -34.09 -6.08
N ASN A 737 33.30 -35.35 -5.95
CA ASN A 737 32.34 -35.82 -4.96
C ASN A 737 30.94 -35.17 -5.05
N SER A 738 30.47 -34.97 -6.27
CA SER A 738 29.08 -34.45 -6.50
C SER A 738 28.04 -35.24 -5.70
N ALA A 739 27.17 -34.52 -5.03
CA ALA A 739 26.02 -35.06 -4.28
C ALA A 739 24.74 -35.18 -5.13
N LEU A 740 24.82 -35.01 -6.45
CA LEU A 740 23.62 -35.00 -7.29
C LEU A 740 22.87 -36.32 -7.24
N GLU A 741 21.63 -36.31 -6.80
CA GLU A 741 20.74 -37.48 -6.60
C GLU A 741 19.67 -37.58 -7.68
N SER A 742 19.21 -36.43 -8.25
CA SER A 742 18.10 -36.44 -9.21
C SER A 742 18.21 -35.35 -10.30
N ILE A 743 17.67 -35.66 -11.48
CA ILE A 743 17.51 -34.76 -12.62
C ILE A 743 16.01 -34.71 -12.96
N GLY A 744 15.42 -33.50 -12.86
CA GLY A 744 14.00 -33.25 -13.09
C GLY A 744 13.57 -33.33 -14.56
N ASP A 745 12.26 -33.22 -14.77
CA ASP A 745 11.67 -33.30 -16.10
C ASP A 745 12.12 -32.12 -16.98
N TYR A 746 12.36 -32.37 -18.26
CA TYR A 746 12.86 -31.38 -19.22
C TYR A 746 14.17 -30.66 -18.84
N ALA A 747 14.91 -31.08 -17.81
CA ALA A 747 16.07 -30.33 -17.28
C ALA A 747 17.10 -29.92 -18.35
N PHE A 748 17.31 -30.71 -19.39
CA PHE A 748 18.19 -30.43 -20.54
C PHE A 748 17.45 -30.47 -21.89
N SER A 749 16.14 -30.40 -21.88
CA SER A 749 15.35 -30.45 -23.10
C SER A 749 15.82 -29.39 -24.11
N GLY A 750 16.07 -29.79 -25.35
CA GLY A 750 16.54 -28.86 -26.37
C GLY A 750 18.03 -28.43 -26.29
N CYS A 751 18.86 -29.02 -25.44
CA CYS A 751 20.30 -28.76 -25.39
C CYS A 751 21.00 -29.44 -26.61
N THR A 752 20.81 -28.88 -27.80
CA THR A 752 21.21 -29.53 -29.06
C THR A 752 22.72 -29.65 -29.28
N ALA A 753 23.53 -28.81 -28.61
CA ALA A 753 24.98 -28.88 -28.67
C ALA A 753 25.60 -29.91 -27.70
N LEU A 754 24.83 -30.37 -26.70
CA LEU A 754 25.32 -31.35 -25.72
C LEU A 754 25.45 -32.73 -26.38
N LYS A 755 26.73 -33.15 -26.56
CA LYS A 755 27.03 -34.44 -27.21
C LYS A 755 27.41 -35.51 -26.20
N ASN A 756 28.01 -35.12 -25.11
CA ASN A 756 28.50 -36.01 -24.09
C ASN A 756 28.03 -35.53 -22.71
N ILE A 757 27.69 -36.47 -21.83
CA ILE A 757 27.31 -36.16 -20.44
C ILE A 757 27.94 -37.21 -19.53
N SER A 758 28.37 -36.76 -18.35
CA SER A 758 28.79 -37.63 -17.22
C SER A 758 27.69 -37.64 -16.16
N LEU A 759 27.18 -38.81 -15.80
CA LEU A 759 26.17 -39.01 -14.76
C LEU A 759 26.86 -39.45 -13.47
N PRO A 760 26.84 -38.67 -12.38
CA PRO A 760 27.60 -38.95 -11.17
C PRO A 760 27.13 -40.21 -10.43
N TYR A 761 27.99 -40.76 -9.59
CA TYR A 761 27.76 -41.97 -8.82
C TYR A 761 26.55 -41.93 -7.88
N THR A 762 26.23 -40.74 -7.34
CA THR A 762 25.14 -40.51 -6.40
C THR A 762 23.77 -40.43 -7.06
N LEU A 763 23.72 -40.26 -8.37
CA LEU A 763 22.50 -40.10 -9.14
C LEU A 763 21.63 -41.37 -9.07
N ASN A 764 20.34 -41.22 -8.70
CA ASN A 764 19.44 -42.34 -8.51
C ASN A 764 18.08 -42.13 -9.23
N TYR A 765 17.86 -40.92 -9.78
CA TYR A 765 16.65 -40.60 -10.53
C TYR A 765 16.94 -39.68 -11.72
N ILE A 766 16.37 -39.98 -12.88
CA ILE A 766 16.34 -39.11 -14.06
C ILE A 766 14.92 -39.15 -14.62
N ALA A 767 14.27 -37.98 -14.78
CA ALA A 767 12.93 -37.91 -15.35
C ALA A 767 12.93 -38.23 -16.85
N ASN A 768 11.79 -38.73 -17.36
CA ASN A 768 11.65 -39.25 -18.71
C ASN A 768 12.04 -38.30 -19.83
N ASN A 769 11.70 -37.01 -19.69
CA ASN A 769 11.95 -35.97 -20.71
C ASN A 769 13.21 -35.15 -20.43
N ALA A 770 14.03 -35.55 -19.45
CA ALA A 770 15.17 -34.77 -18.98
C ALA A 770 16.10 -34.33 -20.13
N PHE A 771 16.31 -35.16 -21.13
CA PHE A 771 17.17 -34.91 -22.27
C PHE A 771 16.43 -34.87 -23.62
N ASN A 772 15.14 -34.59 -23.59
CA ASN A 772 14.31 -34.53 -24.79
C ASN A 772 14.90 -33.53 -25.82
N GLY A 773 15.09 -33.95 -27.08
CA GLY A 773 15.64 -33.08 -28.10
C GLY A 773 17.17 -32.86 -28.03
N CYS A 774 17.89 -33.44 -27.05
CA CYS A 774 19.34 -33.49 -27.04
C CYS A 774 19.87 -34.37 -28.20
N LYS A 775 21.12 -34.10 -28.65
CA LYS A 775 21.80 -34.88 -29.67
C LYS A 775 23.01 -35.61 -29.08
N LEU A 776 22.77 -36.32 -27.97
CA LEU A 776 23.80 -37.06 -27.23
C LEU A 776 24.43 -38.11 -28.15
N LYS A 777 25.73 -38.30 -27.98
CA LYS A 777 26.51 -39.36 -28.61
C LYS A 777 27.09 -40.32 -27.57
N SER A 778 27.50 -39.81 -26.41
CA SER A 778 28.08 -40.59 -25.34
C SER A 778 27.52 -40.22 -23.98
N ILE A 779 27.23 -41.21 -23.15
CA ILE A 779 26.83 -41.06 -21.77
C ILE A 779 27.85 -41.83 -20.94
N TYR A 780 28.60 -41.15 -20.08
CA TYR A 780 29.52 -41.76 -19.11
C TYR A 780 28.77 -41.93 -17.80
N ASN A 781 28.27 -43.12 -17.56
CA ASN A 781 27.40 -43.43 -16.44
C ASN A 781 28.15 -44.09 -15.27
N TYR A 782 28.36 -43.33 -14.21
CA TYR A 782 29.05 -43.84 -13.00
C TYR A 782 28.08 -44.43 -11.95
N MET A 783 26.77 -44.47 -12.19
CA MET A 783 25.80 -45.04 -11.29
C MET A 783 26.07 -46.54 -11.05
N PRO A 784 26.04 -47.01 -9.78
CA PRO A 784 26.35 -48.41 -9.48
C PRO A 784 25.24 -49.40 -9.81
N VAL A 785 24.01 -48.90 -9.96
CA VAL A 785 22.80 -49.68 -10.24
C VAL A 785 22.03 -49.03 -11.38
N PRO A 786 21.55 -49.82 -12.35
CA PRO A 786 20.62 -49.27 -13.36
C PRO A 786 19.27 -48.90 -12.68
N TYR A 787 19.12 -47.66 -12.25
CA TYR A 787 17.85 -47.20 -11.73
C TYR A 787 16.85 -47.05 -12.86
N GLY A 788 15.68 -47.71 -12.73
CA GLY A 788 14.57 -47.53 -13.64
C GLY A 788 13.92 -46.16 -13.52
N PHE A 789 13.58 -45.53 -14.61
CA PHE A 789 12.77 -44.34 -14.69
C PHE A 789 11.32 -44.69 -14.36
N THR A 790 10.92 -44.68 -13.12
CA THR A 790 9.54 -45.02 -12.74
C THR A 790 8.78 -43.76 -12.34
N ASP A 791 8.02 -43.24 -13.29
CA ASP A 791 6.72 -42.70 -12.88
C ASP A 791 5.82 -43.88 -12.56
N LYS A 792 5.13 -43.85 -11.43
CA LYS A 792 4.17 -44.86 -11.01
C LYS A 792 3.17 -45.14 -12.14
N GLY A 793 3.41 -46.16 -12.94
CA GLY A 793 2.40 -46.70 -13.83
C GLY A 793 2.63 -46.56 -15.35
N SER A 794 3.73 -46.03 -15.89
CA SER A 794 4.01 -46.10 -17.32
C SER A 794 5.31 -46.82 -17.64
N ASN A 795 5.24 -47.84 -18.49
CA ASN A 795 6.39 -48.50 -19.14
C ASN A 795 7.04 -47.54 -20.16
N THR A 796 7.58 -46.41 -19.70
CA THR A 796 8.20 -45.45 -20.60
C THR A 796 9.65 -45.81 -20.89
N VAL A 797 9.89 -46.16 -22.09
CA VAL A 797 11.17 -46.31 -22.77
C VAL A 797 11.99 -45.03 -22.52
N ILE A 798 13.31 -45.21 -22.34
CA ILE A 798 14.29 -44.08 -22.38
C ILE A 798 14.27 -43.50 -23.82
N SER A 799 13.22 -42.71 -24.11
CA SER A 799 12.93 -42.26 -25.50
C SER A 799 14.00 -41.32 -26.08
N TRP A 800 14.84 -40.76 -25.22
CA TRP A 800 15.93 -39.87 -25.59
C TRP A 800 17.29 -40.56 -25.82
N ILE A 801 17.42 -41.85 -25.46
CA ILE A 801 18.59 -42.67 -25.78
C ILE A 801 18.26 -43.50 -27.00
N THR A 802 18.79 -43.11 -28.14
CA THR A 802 18.68 -43.87 -29.41
C THR A 802 19.80 -44.90 -29.49
N LYS A 803 19.68 -45.85 -30.43
CA LYS A 803 20.73 -46.86 -30.68
C LYS A 803 22.09 -46.26 -31.11
N ASP A 804 22.08 -44.97 -31.48
CA ASP A 804 23.29 -44.25 -31.88
C ASP A 804 24.04 -43.63 -30.70
N VAL A 805 23.45 -43.71 -29.46
CA VAL A 805 24.07 -43.24 -28.23
C VAL A 805 24.82 -44.38 -27.57
N THR A 806 26.12 -44.19 -27.31
CA THR A 806 26.91 -45.14 -26.55
C THR A 806 26.88 -44.82 -25.07
N VAL A 807 26.44 -45.77 -24.25
CA VAL A 807 26.44 -45.66 -22.77
C VAL A 807 27.66 -46.39 -22.21
N TYR A 808 28.61 -45.61 -21.75
CA TYR A 808 29.77 -46.16 -21.08
C TYR A 808 29.47 -46.34 -19.58
N VAL A 809 29.66 -47.53 -19.07
CA VAL A 809 29.46 -47.88 -17.65
C VAL A 809 30.74 -48.37 -17.01
N LEU A 810 30.85 -48.29 -15.70
CA LEU A 810 32.02 -48.86 -15.01
C LEU A 810 32.13 -50.37 -15.28
N PRO A 811 33.32 -50.91 -15.61
CA PRO A 811 33.47 -52.27 -16.04
C PRO A 811 32.84 -53.33 -15.12
N GLN A 812 32.85 -53.12 -13.81
CA GLN A 812 32.26 -54.03 -12.84
C GLN A 812 30.71 -54.09 -12.89
N TYR A 813 30.06 -53.14 -13.50
CA TYR A 813 28.58 -53.06 -13.64
C TYR A 813 28.11 -53.37 -15.06
N LEU A 814 29.01 -53.68 -15.99
CA LEU A 814 28.71 -53.87 -17.40
C LEU A 814 27.59 -54.90 -17.63
N GLU A 815 27.71 -56.07 -17.05
CA GLU A 815 26.74 -57.15 -17.22
C GLU A 815 25.38 -56.83 -16.51
N THR A 816 25.44 -56.13 -15.40
CA THR A 816 24.23 -55.64 -14.70
C THR A 816 23.39 -54.70 -15.60
N TYR A 817 24.07 -53.75 -16.25
CA TYR A 817 23.41 -52.80 -17.18
C TYR A 817 22.89 -53.48 -18.46
N LYS A 818 23.63 -54.45 -19.00
CA LYS A 818 23.18 -55.23 -20.18
C LYS A 818 21.97 -56.10 -19.88
N ALA A 819 21.86 -56.59 -18.63
CA ALA A 819 20.74 -57.41 -18.21
C ALA A 819 19.49 -56.58 -17.83
N ASP A 820 19.65 -55.26 -17.67
CA ASP A 820 18.54 -54.38 -17.26
C ASP A 820 17.55 -54.23 -18.42
N PRO A 821 16.22 -54.34 -18.18
CA PRO A 821 15.17 -54.25 -19.24
C PRO A 821 15.18 -52.93 -20.03
N LEU A 822 15.57 -51.84 -19.38
CA LEU A 822 15.55 -50.51 -20.00
C LEU A 822 16.92 -50.17 -20.60
N TRP A 823 17.97 -50.20 -19.79
CA TRP A 823 19.34 -49.88 -20.22
C TRP A 823 19.91 -50.92 -21.20
N GLY A 824 19.56 -52.20 -21.07
CA GLY A 824 20.01 -53.29 -21.93
C GLY A 824 19.62 -53.13 -23.40
N SER A 825 18.67 -52.29 -23.72
CA SER A 825 18.32 -51.93 -25.10
C SER A 825 19.26 -50.91 -25.76
N CYS A 826 20.16 -50.28 -24.96
CA CYS A 826 21.12 -49.30 -25.43
C CYS A 826 22.45 -49.96 -25.87
N ASN A 827 23.28 -49.18 -26.59
CA ASN A 827 24.66 -49.61 -26.91
C ASN A 827 25.57 -49.41 -25.67
N ILE A 828 25.68 -50.47 -24.85
CA ILE A 828 26.45 -50.41 -23.59
C ILE A 828 27.85 -50.89 -23.80
N GLN A 829 28.80 -50.08 -23.35
CA GLN A 829 30.26 -50.37 -23.43
C GLN A 829 30.94 -50.13 -22.06
N PRO A 830 32.06 -50.79 -21.78
CA PRO A 830 32.83 -50.50 -20.60
C PRO A 830 33.57 -49.15 -20.77
N MET A 831 33.69 -48.39 -19.67
CA MET A 831 34.51 -47.18 -19.62
C MET A 831 35.97 -47.52 -19.75
N ASP A 832 36.75 -46.66 -20.39
CA ASP A 832 38.21 -46.69 -20.37
C ASP A 832 38.80 -46.13 -19.07
N ASP A 833 40.10 -46.37 -18.86
CA ASP A 833 40.83 -45.99 -17.62
C ASP A 833 40.84 -44.45 -17.42
N GLU A 834 40.83 -43.66 -18.53
CA GLU A 834 40.83 -42.20 -18.47
C GLU A 834 39.52 -41.68 -17.92
N HIS A 835 38.39 -42.15 -18.44
CA HIS A 835 37.06 -41.73 -17.99
C HIS A 835 36.74 -42.27 -16.59
N ILE A 836 37.20 -43.45 -16.25
CA ILE A 836 37.09 -43.99 -14.87
C ILE A 836 37.78 -43.06 -13.88
N ALA A 837 38.97 -42.59 -14.20
CA ALA A 837 39.76 -41.69 -13.34
C ALA A 837 39.07 -40.31 -13.17
N LEU A 838 38.35 -39.81 -14.20
CA LEU A 838 37.60 -38.55 -14.15
C LEU A 838 36.35 -38.63 -13.30
N GLY A 839 35.64 -39.77 -13.26
CA GLY A 839 34.37 -39.93 -12.53
C GLY A 839 34.47 -40.32 -11.07
N ILE A 840 35.59 -40.93 -10.67
CA ILE A 840 35.91 -41.15 -9.26
C ILE A 840 36.69 -39.94 -8.78
N GLY A 841 36.03 -38.85 -8.52
CA GLY A 841 36.57 -37.56 -8.11
C GLY A 841 38.07 -37.45 -8.03
N SER A 842 38.70 -36.55 -8.77
CA SER A 842 40.16 -36.32 -8.65
C SER A 842 40.52 -35.99 -7.21
N VAL A 843 40.89 -37.01 -6.43
CA VAL A 843 41.60 -36.85 -5.17
C VAL A 843 43.05 -36.51 -5.53
N ALA A 844 43.26 -35.60 -6.40
CA ALA A 844 44.56 -35.14 -6.76
C ALA A 844 44.55 -33.66 -7.09
N ALA A 845 44.69 -32.85 -6.15
CA ALA A 845 45.44 -31.61 -6.11
C ALA A 845 44.92 -30.69 -4.97
N ASP A 846 44.83 -31.20 -3.77
CA ASP A 846 45.02 -30.33 -2.64
C ASP A 846 46.18 -30.87 -1.79
N GLY A 847 47.26 -30.10 -1.82
CA GLY A 847 48.50 -30.19 -1.10
C GLY A 847 48.73 -31.39 -0.15
N GLY A 848 49.29 -32.46 -0.65
CA GLY A 848 50.31 -33.22 0.08
C GLY A 848 49.93 -33.89 1.39
N LYS A 849 48.72 -34.36 1.63
CA LYS A 849 48.42 -35.23 2.76
C LYS A 849 48.48 -36.69 2.33
N MET A 850 49.49 -37.39 2.81
CA MET A 850 49.60 -38.82 2.63
C MET A 850 48.37 -39.54 3.18
N PRO A 851 47.82 -40.56 2.48
CA PRO A 851 46.68 -41.32 3.01
C PRO A 851 47.05 -42.03 4.31
N ALA A 852 46.18 -42.01 5.30
CA ALA A 852 46.42 -42.70 6.58
C ALA A 852 46.46 -44.24 6.40
N ALA A 853 45.74 -44.80 5.43
CA ALA A 853 45.76 -46.19 5.04
C ALA A 853 45.06 -46.43 3.71
N VAL A 854 45.54 -47.41 2.93
CA VAL A 854 44.91 -47.89 1.69
C VAL A 854 44.44 -49.33 1.91
N TYR A 855 43.26 -49.68 1.42
CA TYR A 855 42.68 -51.02 1.54
C TYR A 855 42.24 -51.53 0.15
N ASP A 856 42.33 -52.83 -0.08
CA ASP A 856 41.71 -53.49 -1.23
C ASP A 856 40.19 -53.65 -1.03
N LEU A 857 39.49 -54.18 -2.04
CA LEU A 857 38.03 -54.42 -1.98
C LEU A 857 37.61 -55.46 -0.90
N ASN A 858 38.56 -56.29 -0.45
CA ASN A 858 38.32 -57.26 0.60
C ASN A 858 38.57 -56.70 2.01
N GLY A 859 38.90 -55.40 2.10
CA GLY A 859 39.20 -54.74 3.38
C GLY A 859 40.65 -54.97 3.87
N ASN A 860 41.53 -55.58 3.12
CA ASN A 860 42.95 -55.78 3.48
C ASN A 860 43.73 -54.48 3.29
N ARG A 861 44.50 -54.08 4.28
CA ARG A 861 45.39 -52.94 4.20
C ARG A 861 46.55 -53.22 3.23
N ILE A 862 46.76 -52.35 2.24
CA ILE A 862 47.77 -52.44 1.22
C ILE A 862 48.72 -51.23 1.27
N GLN A 863 50.00 -51.41 0.85
CA GLN A 863 50.96 -50.32 0.92
C GLN A 863 50.87 -49.30 -0.21
N ASN A 864 50.40 -49.74 -1.37
CA ASN A 864 50.21 -48.89 -2.57
C ASN A 864 48.86 -49.18 -3.24
N LEU A 865 48.32 -48.19 -3.94
CA LEU A 865 47.15 -48.37 -4.79
C LEU A 865 47.37 -49.48 -5.81
N GLN A 866 46.48 -50.50 -5.83
CA GLN A 866 46.49 -51.57 -6.83
C GLN A 866 45.67 -51.22 -8.04
N LYS A 867 45.88 -51.87 -9.19
CA LYS A 867 45.00 -51.70 -10.37
C LYS A 867 43.60 -52.17 -10.02
N GLY A 868 42.65 -51.27 -10.16
CA GLY A 868 41.26 -51.45 -9.76
C GLY A 868 40.83 -50.50 -8.61
N LEU A 869 39.66 -50.76 -8.02
CA LEU A 869 39.09 -49.93 -6.94
C LEU A 869 39.85 -50.17 -5.63
N ASN A 870 40.28 -49.08 -4.99
CA ASN A 870 40.94 -49.08 -3.70
C ASN A 870 40.13 -48.23 -2.70
N ILE A 871 40.17 -48.59 -1.42
CA ILE A 871 39.57 -47.82 -0.36
C ILE A 871 40.65 -47.06 0.40
N VAL A 872 40.60 -45.76 0.39
CA VAL A 872 41.64 -44.93 1.04
C VAL A 872 41.04 -44.24 2.24
N ARG A 873 41.59 -44.45 3.42
CA ARG A 873 41.24 -43.71 4.64
C ARG A 873 42.19 -42.50 4.73
N GLN A 874 41.60 -41.33 4.86
CA GLN A 874 42.33 -40.05 5.02
C GLN A 874 42.70 -39.81 6.50
N GLN A 875 43.56 -38.83 6.74
CA GLN A 875 44.06 -38.54 8.10
C GLN A 875 42.95 -37.96 9.00
N ASP A 876 41.90 -37.34 8.42
CA ASP A 876 40.70 -36.83 9.12
C ASP A 876 39.68 -37.93 9.46
N GLY A 877 39.97 -39.18 9.12
CA GLY A 877 39.08 -40.32 9.35
C GLY A 877 38.08 -40.59 8.23
N SER A 878 37.96 -39.69 7.26
CA SER A 878 37.09 -39.90 6.08
C SER A 878 37.62 -41.05 5.23
N VAL A 879 36.72 -41.72 4.51
CA VAL A 879 37.07 -42.86 3.64
C VAL A 879 36.69 -42.50 2.20
N VAL A 880 37.67 -42.61 1.33
CA VAL A 880 37.49 -42.34 -0.11
C VAL A 880 37.79 -43.62 -0.90
N LYS A 881 37.02 -43.86 -1.95
CA LYS A 881 37.27 -44.94 -2.90
C LYS A 881 38.11 -44.40 -4.05
N ILE A 882 39.26 -45.00 -4.32
CA ILE A 882 40.14 -44.59 -5.44
C ILE A 882 40.31 -45.76 -6.38
N TYR A 883 40.09 -45.52 -7.67
CA TYR A 883 40.42 -46.50 -8.73
C TYR A 883 41.76 -46.14 -9.34
N LYS A 884 42.66 -47.12 -9.47
CA LYS A 884 43.98 -46.99 -10.10
C LYS A 884 44.06 -47.81 -11.36
#